data_f0762bf1339490cd363b319a70aeae9c
#
_entry.id   f0762bf1339490cd363b319a70aeae9c
#
_cell.length_a   1.000
_cell.length_b   1.000
_cell.length_c   1.000
_cell.angle_alpha   90.00
_cell.angle_beta   90.00
_cell.angle_gamma   90.00
#
_symmetry.space_group_name_H-M   'P 1'
#
loop_
_entity.id
_entity.type
_entity.pdbx_description
1 polymer ?
#
loop_
_entity_poly.entity_id
_entity_poly.type
_entity_poly.pdbx_seq_one_letter_code
_entity_poly.pdbx_strand_id
1 'polypeptide(L)'
;MLVPLSPLARTVVVALTIASGWTGVTLTLRAQQSGSRPMTFLDMQQMRQVGSPTPSPDGRWLLYTLSTPDWTEAKRQTDLYLVSIQQGVASTRQLTFSKEKNETSPRWARDGSSFLFLSNREAPENAASRNQLYQMRPDGGEARRLTDAKEGVSDFSLSRDGRWVVYRSGKSDEEQLYRLPIAGLDTAVAEAMTKHPTGVRSWQWAPDSKRIYFVTPDSVDLDDKARRDKKFTINIRNPETPVASLWALEVDGPQTTKRLTEGGAFSVDDVTVSSDSKWIGLRGLSPDRYKRGITSENIYGDLYLIDATTGAVERLTTNAEIGESPISFSPDSKSFAFSGPDDLQTYGMSNNRVYVRAIADRGKPFQKRGETFDGDVSVGFWSKDSATIYFNEGIRATNQIVSLDVRYNTVRPLTEEKAAVSIDRDEDTGVLLIDYSDGTTASTLFTVDAIANVSTRASWRQLTDPNPQVRAFALGQQEEITWRSKDGTTVGGVLVKPVGYRAGQRYPLIVAIHGGPASADILSFNGGYGSQVYAGAGYVVLRPNYRGSTNYGHKLKTDIVGNYMAPGYDDIMAGVDHLSAQGIADPARMGALGWSAGGHWSNWILTHTDRFKAISTGAGTMNWISLYAQSDVQRNRQYYLGNKLPYDDFDAYWNQSPLKYIKNAKTPTMIHVVEGDPRVPSPQSIELHMALKQLGVPSELYMYPGNTHGIPDPRNQFVKSVSEMAWMDFYVRGQGTKFAWRDVLKTLEDEAARPKVVTEQDAKR
;
A
#
# COMPACT_ATOMS: atom_id res chain seq x y z
N MET A 1 -4.03 63.28 -40.29
CA MET A 1 -4.92 62.18 -40.04
C MET A 1 -4.08 61.06 -39.46
N LEU A 2 -4.07 60.95 -38.18
CA LEU A 2 -3.14 60.08 -37.42
C LEU A 2 -3.86 58.83 -36.95
N VAL A 3 -3.29 57.68 -37.22
CA VAL A 3 -3.63 56.37 -36.68
C VAL A 3 -2.64 56.10 -35.55
N PRO A 4 -3.06 55.68 -34.32
CA PRO A 4 -2.11 55.36 -33.27
C PRO A 4 -1.74 53.87 -33.29
N LEU A 5 -0.42 53.62 -33.17
CA LEU A 5 0.24 52.35 -32.97
C LEU A 5 0.20 51.96 -31.47
N SER A 6 -0.02 50.69 -31.20
CA SER A 6 0.04 50.06 -29.88
C SER A 6 1.48 49.91 -29.34
N PRO A 7 1.73 49.97 -28.04
CA PRO A 7 3.09 49.82 -27.49
C PRO A 7 3.44 48.38 -27.15
N LEU A 8 4.55 47.93 -27.66
CA LEU A 8 5.34 46.76 -27.21
C LEU A 8 6.01 47.07 -25.86
N ALA A 9 5.78 46.26 -24.88
CA ALA A 9 6.50 46.32 -23.60
C ALA A 9 7.95 45.84 -23.78
N ARG A 10 8.91 46.74 -23.66
CA ARG A 10 10.33 46.41 -23.47
C ARG A 10 10.66 46.48 -21.99
N THR A 11 11.21 45.38 -21.48
CA THR A 11 11.82 45.28 -20.15
C THR A 11 13.13 46.07 -20.15
N VAL A 12 13.20 47.12 -19.32
CA VAL A 12 14.45 47.85 -19.07
C VAL A 12 15.01 47.34 -17.75
N VAL A 13 16.24 46.78 -17.81
CA VAL A 13 17.07 46.52 -16.64
C VAL A 13 17.82 47.81 -16.31
N VAL A 14 17.52 48.39 -15.17
CA VAL A 14 18.33 49.49 -14.62
C VAL A 14 19.21 48.93 -13.51
N ALA A 15 20.50 48.86 -13.76
CA ALA A 15 21.52 48.64 -12.75
C ALA A 15 21.91 49.96 -12.12
N LEU A 16 21.59 50.16 -10.85
CA LEU A 16 22.14 51.25 -10.03
C LEU A 16 23.24 50.67 -9.17
N THR A 17 24.47 51.03 -9.48
CA THR A 17 25.66 50.84 -8.61
C THR A 17 25.77 52.00 -7.63
N ILE A 18 25.56 51.74 -6.36
CA ILE A 18 25.99 52.64 -5.28
C ILE A 18 26.99 51.85 -4.43
N ALA A 19 28.24 52.30 -4.49
CA ALA A 19 29.31 51.81 -3.66
C ALA A 19 29.30 52.54 -2.30
N SER A 20 29.00 51.82 -1.25
CA SER A 20 29.51 52.08 0.10
C SER A 20 29.19 50.85 0.97
N GLY A 21 30.20 50.30 1.63
CA GLY A 21 30.23 49.03 2.31
C GLY A 21 29.18 48.89 3.39
N TRP A 22 28.56 47.69 3.32
CA TRP A 22 28.04 46.95 4.49
C TRP A 22 27.60 45.57 3.98
N THR A 23 27.89 44.57 4.77
CA THR A 23 27.63 43.13 4.62
C THR A 23 26.37 42.79 3.80
N GLY A 24 26.58 42.09 2.67
CA GLY A 24 25.53 41.69 1.77
C GLY A 24 24.63 40.60 2.33
N VAL A 25 23.38 40.93 2.63
CA VAL A 25 22.26 40.00 2.66
C VAL A 25 21.68 39.97 1.23
N THR A 26 21.98 38.93 0.50
CA THR A 26 21.37 38.71 -0.81
C THR A 26 19.90 38.32 -0.59
N LEU A 27 19.00 39.28 -0.63
CA LEU A 27 17.56 39.05 -0.80
C LEU A 27 17.34 38.51 -2.20
N THR A 28 17.30 37.20 -2.36
CA THR A 28 16.72 36.57 -3.55
C THR A 28 15.23 36.89 -3.55
N LEU A 29 14.81 37.92 -4.28
CA LEU A 29 13.42 38.07 -4.68
C LEU A 29 13.03 36.81 -5.48
N ARG A 30 12.35 35.88 -4.82
CA ARG A 30 11.60 34.83 -5.54
C ARG A 30 10.60 35.56 -6.43
N ALA A 31 10.81 35.49 -7.73
CA ALA A 31 9.78 35.86 -8.69
C ALA A 31 8.50 35.10 -8.32
N GLN A 32 7.47 35.83 -7.96
CA GLN A 32 6.13 35.31 -7.75
C GLN A 32 5.72 34.66 -9.09
N GLN A 33 5.68 33.33 -9.13
CA GLN A 33 5.16 32.59 -10.28
C GLN A 33 3.70 33.03 -10.47
N SER A 34 3.44 33.81 -11.51
CA SER A 34 2.10 34.17 -11.94
C SER A 34 1.37 32.89 -12.36
N GLY A 35 0.36 32.45 -11.54
CA GLY A 35 -0.70 31.59 -11.99
C GLY A 35 -0.51 30.09 -11.75
N SER A 36 -0.27 29.65 -10.48
CA SER A 36 -0.49 28.25 -10.12
C SER A 36 -2.01 27.93 -10.21
N ARG A 37 -2.38 26.95 -11.04
CA ARG A 37 -3.76 26.48 -11.14
C ARG A 37 -4.06 25.41 -10.07
N PRO A 38 -5.33 25.26 -9.65
CA PRO A 38 -5.74 24.12 -8.83
C PRO A 38 -5.43 22.77 -9.50
N MET A 39 -5.16 21.76 -8.68
CA MET A 39 -5.01 20.37 -9.11
C MET A 39 -6.37 19.79 -9.55
N THR A 40 -6.36 18.93 -10.56
CA THR A 40 -7.53 18.20 -11.06
C THR A 40 -7.41 16.70 -10.80
N PHE A 41 -8.50 15.95 -10.96
CA PHE A 41 -8.44 14.49 -10.87
C PHE A 41 -7.60 13.86 -11.98
N LEU A 42 -7.51 14.50 -13.15
CA LEU A 42 -6.62 14.05 -14.21
C LEU A 42 -5.16 14.18 -13.79
N ASP A 43 -4.77 15.31 -13.18
CA ASP A 43 -3.42 15.49 -12.63
C ASP A 43 -3.09 14.42 -11.59
N MET A 44 -4.06 14.07 -10.72
CA MET A 44 -3.90 13.01 -9.73
C MET A 44 -3.69 11.64 -10.39
N GLN A 45 -4.46 11.31 -11.41
CA GLN A 45 -4.33 10.04 -12.13
C GLN A 45 -3.07 9.95 -12.99
N GLN A 46 -2.48 11.07 -13.36
CA GLN A 46 -1.21 11.15 -14.11
C GLN A 46 0.02 11.04 -13.20
N MET A 47 -0.15 10.96 -11.88
CA MET A 47 0.99 10.86 -10.97
C MET A 47 1.74 9.54 -11.14
N ARG A 48 3.06 9.67 -11.22
CA ARG A 48 4.00 8.56 -11.33
C ARG A 48 4.33 7.99 -9.96
N GLN A 49 4.65 6.70 -9.93
CA GLN A 49 4.95 5.97 -8.69
C GLN A 49 6.32 5.31 -8.78
N VAL A 50 7.15 5.57 -7.78
CA VAL A 50 8.44 4.89 -7.59
C VAL A 50 8.20 3.52 -6.97
N GLY A 51 8.92 2.50 -7.43
CA GLY A 51 8.87 1.15 -6.87
C GLY A 51 10.21 0.44 -6.95
N SER A 52 10.32 -0.69 -6.28
CA SER A 52 11.48 -1.59 -6.32
C SER A 52 12.84 -0.91 -6.19
N PRO A 53 13.07 -0.02 -5.20
CA PRO A 53 14.36 0.60 -5.02
C PRO A 53 15.40 -0.46 -4.65
N THR A 54 16.51 -0.51 -5.39
CA THR A 54 17.54 -1.55 -5.26
C THR A 54 18.93 -0.90 -5.32
N PRO A 55 19.59 -0.70 -4.18
CA PRO A 55 20.94 -0.16 -4.13
C PRO A 55 21.97 -1.08 -4.81
N SER A 56 22.99 -0.49 -5.44
CA SER A 56 24.12 -1.26 -5.96
C SER A 56 24.97 -1.86 -4.84
N PRO A 57 25.67 -2.98 -5.07
CA PRO A 57 26.49 -3.66 -4.04
C PRO A 57 27.55 -2.76 -3.38
N ASP A 58 28.03 -1.75 -4.09
CA ASP A 58 28.98 -0.76 -3.60
C ASP A 58 28.33 0.47 -2.94
N GLY A 59 26.98 0.50 -2.87
CA GLY A 59 26.20 1.58 -2.27
C GLY A 59 26.26 2.92 -3.01
N ARG A 60 26.77 2.97 -4.27
CA ARG A 60 26.91 4.21 -5.04
C ARG A 60 25.70 4.56 -5.88
N TRP A 61 24.93 3.57 -6.30
CA TRP A 61 23.81 3.73 -7.22
C TRP A 61 22.53 3.13 -6.64
N LEU A 62 21.39 3.71 -7.01
CA LEU A 62 20.07 3.15 -6.76
C LEU A 62 19.40 2.89 -8.10
N LEU A 63 19.04 1.64 -8.38
CA LEU A 63 18.05 1.28 -9.39
C LEU A 63 16.66 1.41 -8.78
N TYR A 64 15.69 1.87 -9.57
CA TYR A 64 14.28 1.87 -9.17
C TYR A 64 13.38 1.77 -10.40
N THR A 65 12.17 1.36 -10.19
CA THR A 65 11.12 1.40 -11.21
C THR A 65 10.32 2.70 -11.11
N LEU A 66 9.90 3.24 -12.25
CA LEU A 66 8.95 4.34 -12.30
C LEU A 66 7.74 3.93 -13.13
N SER A 67 6.59 3.81 -12.46
CA SER A 67 5.31 3.46 -13.06
C SER A 67 4.57 4.71 -13.48
N THR A 68 4.29 4.86 -14.77
CA THR A 68 3.62 6.00 -15.39
C THR A 68 2.28 5.56 -15.97
N PRO A 69 1.17 6.29 -15.75
CA PRO A 69 -0.12 5.99 -16.35
C PRO A 69 -0.08 6.11 -17.87
N ASP A 70 -0.62 5.13 -18.55
CA ASP A 70 -0.89 5.13 -19.98
C ASP A 70 -2.41 5.20 -20.23
N TRP A 71 -2.88 6.36 -20.64
CA TRP A 71 -4.29 6.62 -20.86
C TRP A 71 -4.82 5.97 -22.14
N THR A 72 -3.96 5.74 -23.15
CA THR A 72 -4.33 5.10 -24.39
C THR A 72 -4.70 3.64 -24.15
N GLU A 73 -3.88 2.95 -23.35
CA GLU A 73 -4.00 1.52 -23.09
C GLU A 73 -4.76 1.20 -21.80
N ALA A 74 -5.23 2.22 -21.05
CA ALA A 74 -5.90 2.04 -19.74
C ALA A 74 -5.08 1.25 -18.71
N LYS A 75 -3.75 1.39 -18.75
CA LYS A 75 -2.80 0.67 -17.88
C LYS A 75 -1.68 1.60 -17.42
N ARG A 76 -0.75 1.05 -16.69
CA ARG A 76 0.49 1.75 -16.32
C ARG A 76 1.67 1.10 -17.04
N GLN A 77 2.60 1.93 -17.50
CA GLN A 77 3.88 1.49 -18.03
C GLN A 77 4.94 1.66 -16.95
N THR A 78 5.81 0.68 -16.81
CA THR A 78 6.88 0.68 -15.80
C THR A 78 8.23 0.56 -16.47
N ASP A 79 9.10 1.54 -16.23
CA ASP A 79 10.46 1.60 -16.74
C ASP A 79 11.49 1.62 -15.61
N LEU A 80 12.76 1.26 -15.93
CA LEU A 80 13.88 1.27 -15.00
C LEU A 80 14.65 2.58 -15.06
N TYR A 81 14.98 3.09 -13.89
CA TYR A 81 15.76 4.32 -13.67
C TYR A 81 16.96 4.04 -12.77
N LEU A 82 17.99 4.85 -12.94
CA LEU A 82 19.21 4.82 -12.14
C LEU A 82 19.51 6.21 -11.60
N VAL A 83 19.90 6.29 -10.34
CA VAL A 83 20.34 7.53 -9.68
C VAL A 83 21.58 7.28 -8.82
N SER A 84 22.52 8.23 -8.78
CA SER A 84 23.64 8.19 -7.85
C SER A 84 23.14 8.51 -6.44
N ILE A 85 23.41 7.62 -5.49
CA ILE A 85 23.07 7.82 -4.07
C ILE A 85 23.76 9.07 -3.52
N GLN A 86 24.95 9.41 -4.01
CA GLN A 86 25.71 10.55 -3.58
C GLN A 86 25.30 11.87 -4.23
N GLN A 87 24.99 11.84 -5.55
CA GLN A 87 24.64 13.06 -6.30
C GLN A 87 23.14 13.36 -6.28
N GLY A 88 22.31 12.39 -5.95
CA GLY A 88 20.86 12.52 -5.86
C GLY A 88 20.19 12.76 -7.22
N VAL A 89 19.02 13.40 -7.17
CA VAL A 89 18.08 13.59 -8.32
C VAL A 89 18.75 14.09 -9.59
N ALA A 90 19.74 14.99 -9.49
CA ALA A 90 20.42 15.57 -10.64
C ALA A 90 21.14 14.55 -11.53
N SER A 91 21.43 13.35 -11.00
CA SER A 91 22.09 12.25 -11.70
C SER A 91 21.12 11.21 -12.27
N THR A 92 19.82 11.44 -12.15
CA THR A 92 18.80 10.48 -12.60
C THR A 92 18.89 10.21 -14.09
N ARG A 93 18.89 8.93 -14.46
CA ARG A 93 18.85 8.46 -15.86
C ARG A 93 17.77 7.39 -16.04
N GLN A 94 16.98 7.47 -17.06
CA GLN A 94 16.12 6.38 -17.51
C GLN A 94 16.99 5.37 -18.28
N LEU A 95 16.80 4.08 -18.00
CA LEU A 95 17.58 3.00 -18.61
C LEU A 95 16.79 2.22 -19.65
N THR A 96 15.46 2.11 -19.49
CA THR A 96 14.60 1.35 -20.40
C THR A 96 13.51 2.22 -20.99
N PHE A 97 13.07 1.89 -22.24
CA PHE A 97 12.17 2.70 -23.03
C PHE A 97 11.19 1.85 -23.85
N SER A 98 10.87 0.65 -23.37
CA SER A 98 10.02 -0.30 -24.11
C SER A 98 8.57 0.17 -24.07
N LYS A 99 8.10 0.73 -25.20
CA LYS A 99 6.73 1.21 -25.32
C LYS A 99 5.72 0.10 -25.05
N GLU A 100 4.70 0.40 -24.22
CA GLU A 100 3.58 -0.51 -23.86
C GLU A 100 4.01 -1.81 -23.18
N LYS A 101 5.23 -1.85 -22.66
CA LYS A 101 5.81 -3.00 -21.95
C LYS A 101 6.31 -2.57 -20.58
N ASN A 102 6.56 -3.55 -19.74
CA ASN A 102 6.96 -3.30 -18.36
C ASN A 102 8.30 -3.95 -18.05
N GLU A 103 9.12 -3.24 -17.31
CA GLU A 103 10.35 -3.71 -16.68
C GLU A 103 10.18 -3.66 -15.18
N THR A 104 10.38 -4.79 -14.50
CA THR A 104 10.11 -4.93 -13.07
C THR A 104 11.22 -5.72 -12.37
N SER A 105 11.20 -5.68 -11.03
CA SER A 105 12.06 -6.50 -10.18
C SER A 105 13.56 -6.40 -10.49
N PRO A 106 14.15 -5.20 -10.60
CA PRO A 106 15.59 -5.09 -10.85
C PRO A 106 16.41 -5.70 -9.68
N ARG A 107 17.52 -6.36 -10.00
CA ARG A 107 18.48 -6.90 -9.04
C ARG A 107 19.89 -6.74 -9.58
N TRP A 108 20.80 -6.21 -8.80
CA TRP A 108 22.21 -6.10 -9.18
C TRP A 108 22.90 -7.44 -9.19
N ALA A 109 23.78 -7.65 -10.16
CA ALA A 109 24.84 -8.65 -10.04
C ALA A 109 25.75 -8.26 -8.88
N ARG A 110 26.32 -9.26 -8.18
CA ARG A 110 27.11 -9.03 -6.95
C ARG A 110 28.38 -8.19 -7.15
N ASP A 111 28.91 -8.19 -8.35
CA ASP A 111 30.07 -7.39 -8.74
C ASP A 111 29.69 -5.94 -9.17
N GLY A 112 28.41 -5.64 -9.25
CA GLY A 112 27.90 -4.33 -9.68
C GLY A 112 28.09 -4.02 -11.16
N SER A 113 28.63 -4.96 -11.95
CA SER A 113 28.92 -4.74 -13.38
C SER A 113 27.65 -4.70 -14.25
N SER A 114 26.60 -5.34 -13.79
CA SER A 114 25.30 -5.43 -14.48
C SER A 114 24.16 -5.59 -13.49
N PHE A 115 22.95 -5.54 -14.00
CA PHE A 115 21.74 -5.87 -13.25
C PHE A 115 20.79 -6.72 -14.10
N LEU A 116 19.95 -7.49 -13.43
CA LEU A 116 18.95 -8.34 -14.02
C LEU A 116 17.56 -7.80 -13.70
N PHE A 117 16.59 -8.08 -14.58
CA PHE A 117 15.22 -7.63 -14.40
C PHE A 117 14.24 -8.48 -15.21
N LEU A 118 12.97 -8.44 -14.86
CA LEU A 118 11.89 -9.05 -15.62
C LEU A 118 11.30 -8.08 -16.62
N SER A 119 11.06 -8.55 -17.85
CA SER A 119 10.36 -7.76 -18.86
C SER A 119 9.50 -8.62 -19.78
N ASN A 120 8.37 -8.06 -20.19
CA ASN A 120 7.49 -8.63 -21.20
C ASN A 120 7.68 -8.00 -22.60
N ARG A 121 8.82 -7.35 -22.86
CA ARG A 121 9.09 -6.59 -24.09
C ARG A 121 8.94 -7.38 -25.39
N GLU A 122 9.21 -8.68 -25.37
CA GLU A 122 9.07 -9.57 -26.51
C GLU A 122 7.83 -10.49 -26.41
N ALA A 123 6.97 -10.29 -25.39
CA ALA A 123 5.76 -11.06 -25.27
C ALA A 123 4.77 -10.71 -26.39
N PRO A 124 4.13 -11.71 -27.02
CA PRO A 124 3.00 -11.47 -27.93
C PRO A 124 1.90 -10.68 -27.23
N GLU A 125 1.12 -9.89 -27.97
CA GLU A 125 0.03 -9.06 -27.41
C GLU A 125 -0.95 -9.88 -26.53
N ASN A 126 -1.24 -11.10 -26.96
CA ASN A 126 -2.14 -12.01 -26.22
C ASN A 126 -1.48 -12.74 -25.02
N ALA A 127 -0.21 -12.46 -24.74
CA ALA A 127 0.58 -13.10 -23.67
C ALA A 127 1.35 -12.04 -22.85
N ALA A 128 0.73 -10.91 -22.60
CA ALA A 128 1.35 -9.74 -21.93
C ALA A 128 1.93 -10.02 -20.54
N SER A 129 1.55 -11.11 -19.86
CA SER A 129 2.07 -11.52 -18.56
C SER A 129 3.30 -12.42 -18.63
N ARG A 130 3.78 -12.78 -19.82
CA ARG A 130 4.94 -13.66 -19.97
C ARG A 130 6.25 -12.91 -19.91
N ASN A 131 6.66 -12.58 -18.69
CA ASN A 131 7.97 -11.98 -18.48
C ASN A 131 9.09 -12.96 -18.80
N GLN A 132 10.20 -12.43 -19.30
CA GLN A 132 11.48 -13.14 -19.41
C GLN A 132 12.51 -12.42 -18.56
N LEU A 133 13.59 -13.10 -18.22
CA LEU A 133 14.72 -12.51 -17.51
C LEU A 133 15.66 -11.85 -18.51
N TYR A 134 16.04 -10.61 -18.21
CA TYR A 134 16.97 -9.81 -18.99
C TYR A 134 18.14 -9.35 -18.14
N GLN A 135 19.26 -9.07 -18.78
CA GLN A 135 20.44 -8.44 -18.22
C GLN A 135 20.76 -7.14 -18.93
N MET A 136 21.21 -6.13 -18.19
CA MET A 136 21.65 -4.86 -18.74
C MET A 136 22.80 -4.27 -17.91
N ARG A 137 23.61 -3.43 -18.52
CA ARG A 137 24.71 -2.72 -17.83
C ARG A 137 24.19 -1.39 -17.29
N PRO A 138 24.73 -0.88 -16.15
CA PRO A 138 24.30 0.38 -15.57
C PRO A 138 24.72 1.62 -16.39
N ASP A 139 25.71 1.50 -17.28
CA ASP A 139 26.10 2.56 -18.22
C ASP A 139 25.15 2.67 -19.43
N GLY A 140 24.24 1.73 -19.62
CA GLY A 140 23.24 1.68 -20.69
C GLY A 140 23.54 0.60 -21.69
N GLY A 141 22.97 0.74 -22.88
CA GLY A 141 23.06 -0.25 -23.96
C GLY A 141 21.79 -1.08 -24.08
N GLU A 142 21.82 -2.08 -24.96
CA GLU A 142 20.68 -2.97 -25.19
C GLU A 142 20.57 -4.04 -24.10
N ALA A 143 19.36 -4.27 -23.63
CA ALA A 143 19.08 -5.33 -22.67
C ALA A 143 19.09 -6.69 -23.36
N ARG A 144 19.84 -7.62 -22.80
CA ARG A 144 19.96 -8.97 -23.33
C ARG A 144 19.01 -9.92 -22.62
N ARG A 145 18.25 -10.68 -23.41
CA ARG A 145 17.39 -11.75 -22.91
C ARG A 145 18.21 -12.95 -22.43
N LEU A 146 17.88 -13.47 -21.26
CA LEU A 146 18.57 -14.63 -20.65
C LEU A 146 17.72 -15.90 -20.67
N THR A 147 16.40 -15.79 -20.77
CA THR A 147 15.49 -16.94 -20.72
C THR A 147 14.55 -16.96 -21.92
N ASP A 148 14.13 -18.18 -22.30
CA ASP A 148 13.06 -18.43 -23.26
C ASP A 148 12.03 -19.39 -22.65
N ALA A 149 11.56 -19.06 -21.46
CA ALA A 149 10.58 -19.84 -20.73
C ALA A 149 9.21 -19.74 -21.38
N LYS A 150 8.65 -20.87 -21.81
CA LYS A 150 7.37 -20.96 -22.54
C LYS A 150 6.22 -20.27 -21.77
N GLU A 151 6.16 -20.46 -20.47
CA GLU A 151 5.13 -19.88 -19.60
C GLU A 151 5.59 -18.56 -18.94
N GLY A 152 6.81 -18.10 -19.26
CA GLY A 152 7.42 -16.92 -18.65
C GLY A 152 8.14 -17.23 -17.34
N VAL A 153 8.73 -16.19 -16.76
CA VAL A 153 9.43 -16.20 -15.46
C VAL A 153 8.58 -15.44 -14.46
N SER A 154 8.24 -16.07 -13.34
CA SER A 154 7.39 -15.46 -12.28
C SER A 154 8.21 -14.61 -11.32
N ASP A 155 9.36 -15.14 -10.89
CA ASP A 155 10.32 -14.47 -10.01
C ASP A 155 11.74 -15.03 -10.21
N PHE A 156 12.72 -14.32 -9.66
CA PHE A 156 14.10 -14.74 -9.68
C PHE A 156 14.90 -14.14 -8.51
N SER A 157 16.00 -14.78 -8.17
CA SER A 157 16.97 -14.28 -7.19
C SER A 157 18.39 -14.73 -7.53
N LEU A 158 19.37 -13.94 -7.08
CA LEU A 158 20.78 -14.27 -7.23
C LEU A 158 21.32 -14.89 -5.93
N SER A 159 22.21 -15.87 -6.07
CA SER A 159 22.94 -16.41 -4.91
C SER A 159 23.84 -15.32 -4.31
N ARG A 160 24.05 -15.34 -2.98
CA ARG A 160 24.91 -14.35 -2.31
C ARG A 160 26.39 -14.48 -2.70
N ASP A 161 26.83 -15.66 -3.11
CA ASP A 161 28.17 -15.89 -3.62
C ASP A 161 28.39 -15.44 -5.09
N GLY A 162 27.31 -14.97 -5.74
CA GLY A 162 27.35 -14.45 -7.11
C GLY A 162 27.54 -15.51 -8.19
N ARG A 163 27.37 -16.80 -7.89
CA ARG A 163 27.56 -17.89 -8.87
C ARG A 163 26.33 -18.18 -9.72
N TRP A 164 25.14 -18.01 -9.15
CA TRP A 164 23.89 -18.50 -9.73
C TRP A 164 22.78 -17.44 -9.77
N VAL A 165 22.02 -17.49 -10.84
CA VAL A 165 20.66 -16.94 -10.90
C VAL A 165 19.70 -18.12 -10.84
N VAL A 166 18.77 -18.09 -9.89
CA VAL A 166 17.66 -19.04 -9.83
C VAL A 166 16.38 -18.31 -10.16
N TYR A 167 15.52 -18.93 -10.96
CA TYR A 167 14.23 -18.39 -11.32
C TYR A 167 13.13 -19.46 -11.28
N ARG A 168 11.91 -19.03 -11.11
CA ARG A 168 10.72 -19.88 -11.11
C ARG A 168 9.96 -19.71 -12.43
N SER A 169 9.55 -20.83 -13.01
CA SER A 169 8.80 -20.88 -14.26
C SER A 169 7.96 -22.14 -14.35
N GLY A 170 6.83 -22.04 -15.07
CA GLY A 170 5.90 -23.14 -15.30
C GLY A 170 4.47 -22.63 -15.42
N LYS A 171 3.53 -23.54 -15.65
CA LYS A 171 2.13 -23.21 -15.52
C LYS A 171 1.79 -22.90 -14.06
N SER A 172 0.78 -22.09 -13.85
CA SER A 172 0.23 -21.85 -12.49
C SER A 172 0.01 -23.19 -11.77
N ASP A 173 0.42 -23.27 -10.50
CA ASP A 173 0.40 -24.45 -9.64
C ASP A 173 1.33 -25.61 -10.05
N GLU A 174 2.14 -25.46 -11.11
CA GLU A 174 3.12 -26.45 -11.58
C GLU A 174 4.53 -25.85 -11.73
N GLU A 175 4.75 -24.63 -11.27
CA GLU A 175 6.02 -23.91 -11.43
C GLU A 175 7.18 -24.65 -10.75
N GLN A 176 8.33 -24.68 -11.40
CA GLN A 176 9.56 -25.29 -10.89
C GLN A 176 10.69 -24.27 -10.84
N LEU A 177 11.75 -24.60 -10.09
CA LEU A 177 12.96 -23.80 -10.02
C LEU A 177 13.96 -24.23 -11.09
N TYR A 178 14.57 -23.24 -11.71
CA TYR A 178 15.63 -23.36 -12.72
C TYR A 178 16.80 -22.49 -12.32
N ARG A 179 18.03 -22.87 -12.70
CA ARG A 179 19.23 -22.07 -12.48
C ARG A 179 19.98 -21.76 -13.77
N LEU A 180 20.69 -20.64 -13.75
CA LEU A 180 21.67 -20.23 -14.75
C LEU A 180 22.97 -19.84 -14.05
N PRO A 181 24.17 -20.25 -14.53
CA PRO A 181 25.41 -19.74 -13.99
C PRO A 181 25.59 -18.26 -14.40
N ILE A 182 26.04 -17.41 -13.46
CA ILE A 182 26.35 -16.00 -13.77
C ILE A 182 27.59 -15.91 -14.66
N ALA A 183 28.60 -16.76 -14.42
CA ALA A 183 29.74 -16.86 -15.32
C ALA A 183 29.32 -17.54 -16.64
N GLY A 184 29.49 -16.81 -17.76
CA GLY A 184 29.12 -17.34 -19.08
C GLY A 184 27.61 -17.31 -19.36
N LEU A 185 26.89 -16.44 -18.77
CA LEU A 185 25.43 -16.23 -19.02
C LEU A 185 25.07 -16.13 -20.52
N ASP A 186 26.03 -15.75 -21.37
CA ASP A 186 25.86 -15.61 -22.82
C ASP A 186 25.50 -16.90 -23.55
N THR A 187 25.98 -18.02 -23.04
CA THR A 187 25.80 -19.34 -23.64
C THR A 187 25.16 -20.33 -22.67
N ALA A 188 24.78 -19.87 -21.50
CA ALA A 188 24.22 -20.69 -20.44
C ALA A 188 22.88 -21.29 -20.85
N VAL A 189 22.71 -22.59 -20.62
CA VAL A 189 21.42 -23.27 -20.73
C VAL A 189 20.85 -23.44 -19.34
N ALA A 190 19.58 -23.11 -19.22
CA ALA A 190 18.87 -23.24 -17.94
C ALA A 190 18.75 -24.69 -17.51
N GLU A 191 19.09 -24.96 -16.27
CA GLU A 191 19.05 -26.28 -15.65
C GLU A 191 17.91 -26.37 -14.65
N ALA A 192 17.05 -27.39 -14.78
CA ALA A 192 15.96 -27.61 -13.85
C ALA A 192 16.51 -28.10 -12.50
N MET A 193 16.22 -27.37 -11.43
CA MET A 193 16.62 -27.71 -10.06
C MET A 193 15.57 -28.54 -9.33
N THR A 194 14.30 -28.33 -9.63
CA THR A 194 13.19 -29.11 -9.04
C THR A 194 12.40 -29.83 -10.13
N LYS A 195 11.88 -31.01 -9.77
CA LYS A 195 10.93 -31.80 -10.57
C LYS A 195 9.85 -32.35 -9.64
N HIS A 196 9.36 -31.48 -8.77
CA HIS A 196 8.35 -31.89 -7.81
C HIS A 196 6.99 -32.07 -8.52
N PRO A 197 6.18 -33.07 -8.11
CA PRO A 197 4.86 -33.31 -8.71
C PRO A 197 3.90 -32.12 -8.59
N THR A 198 4.13 -31.25 -7.57
CA THR A 198 3.38 -30.02 -7.33
C THR A 198 4.28 -28.81 -7.58
N GLY A 199 3.66 -27.66 -7.85
CA GLY A 199 4.41 -26.44 -8.08
C GLY A 199 5.08 -25.88 -6.82
N VAL A 200 6.20 -25.21 -6.99
CA VAL A 200 6.88 -24.46 -5.93
C VAL A 200 6.08 -23.17 -5.64
N ARG A 201 5.58 -23.00 -4.42
CA ARG A 201 4.80 -21.82 -4.01
C ARG A 201 5.70 -20.64 -3.63
N SER A 202 6.68 -20.92 -2.79
CA SER A 202 7.67 -19.92 -2.35
C SER A 202 9.04 -20.58 -2.19
N TRP A 203 10.09 -19.77 -2.23
CA TRP A 203 11.46 -20.26 -2.09
C TRP A 203 12.39 -19.14 -1.66
N GLN A 204 13.49 -19.50 -1.01
CA GLN A 204 14.56 -18.57 -0.69
C GLN A 204 15.91 -19.26 -0.54
N TRP A 205 16.97 -18.48 -0.74
CA TRP A 205 18.34 -18.91 -0.51
C TRP A 205 18.66 -19.04 0.98
N ALA A 206 19.42 -20.05 1.33
CA ALA A 206 20.24 -19.98 2.53
C ALA A 206 21.32 -18.89 2.34
N PRO A 207 21.64 -18.08 3.37
CA PRO A 207 22.65 -17.04 3.25
C PRO A 207 24.04 -17.50 2.82
N ASP A 208 24.38 -18.75 3.07
CA ASP A 208 25.65 -19.39 2.65
C ASP A 208 25.67 -19.83 1.16
N SER A 209 24.58 -19.64 0.43
CA SER A 209 24.38 -20.03 -0.98
C SER A 209 24.50 -21.53 -1.28
N LYS A 210 24.52 -22.39 -0.26
CA LYS A 210 24.63 -23.84 -0.45
C LYS A 210 23.29 -24.53 -0.65
N ARG A 211 22.22 -23.92 -0.13
CA ARG A 211 20.88 -24.48 -0.15
C ARG A 211 19.83 -23.47 -0.60
N ILE A 212 18.77 -24.01 -1.16
CA ILE A 212 17.51 -23.31 -1.37
C ILE A 212 16.46 -24.02 -0.53
N TYR A 213 15.71 -23.25 0.23
CA TYR A 213 14.52 -23.72 0.91
C TYR A 213 13.30 -23.38 0.07
N PHE A 214 12.42 -24.36 -0.16
CA PHE A 214 11.20 -24.12 -0.95
C PHE A 214 9.99 -24.79 -0.31
N VAL A 215 8.85 -24.20 -0.54
CA VAL A 215 7.53 -24.68 -0.06
C VAL A 215 6.74 -25.20 -1.25
N THR A 216 6.18 -26.39 -1.09
CA THR A 216 5.36 -27.01 -2.13
C THR A 216 4.22 -27.82 -1.50
N PRO A 217 3.03 -27.88 -2.14
CA PRO A 217 1.93 -28.74 -1.68
C PRO A 217 2.34 -30.21 -1.64
N ASP A 218 1.84 -30.95 -0.66
CA ASP A 218 2.12 -32.38 -0.50
C ASP A 218 1.40 -33.27 -1.51
N SER A 219 0.29 -32.79 -2.06
CA SER A 219 -0.52 -33.51 -3.04
C SER A 219 -1.17 -32.56 -4.05
N VAL A 220 -1.60 -33.12 -5.17
CA VAL A 220 -2.44 -32.46 -6.17
C VAL A 220 -3.79 -33.17 -6.18
N ASP A 221 -4.86 -32.40 -6.17
CA ASP A 221 -6.18 -32.93 -6.52
C ASP A 221 -6.20 -33.22 -8.03
N LEU A 222 -5.98 -34.49 -8.36
CA LEU A 222 -5.90 -34.95 -9.75
C LEU A 222 -7.25 -34.82 -10.48
N ASP A 223 -8.36 -34.95 -9.77
CA ASP A 223 -9.69 -34.85 -10.36
C ASP A 223 -10.02 -33.38 -10.67
N ASP A 224 -9.70 -32.47 -9.76
CA ASP A 224 -9.87 -31.04 -10.02
C ASP A 224 -8.92 -30.55 -11.13
N LYS A 225 -7.68 -31.06 -11.15
CA LYS A 225 -6.73 -30.79 -12.25
C LYS A 225 -7.28 -31.28 -13.59
N ALA A 226 -7.76 -32.53 -13.66
CA ALA A 226 -8.33 -33.11 -14.88
C ALA A 226 -9.58 -32.34 -15.36
N ARG A 227 -10.41 -31.90 -14.42
CA ARG A 227 -11.58 -31.05 -14.69
C ARG A 227 -11.15 -29.72 -15.35
N ARG A 228 -10.15 -29.03 -14.77
CA ARG A 228 -9.64 -27.77 -15.31
C ARG A 228 -8.98 -27.94 -16.68
N ASP A 229 -8.17 -28.98 -16.87
CA ASP A 229 -7.54 -29.31 -18.14
C ASP A 229 -8.57 -29.57 -19.25
N LYS A 230 -9.71 -30.16 -18.90
CA LYS A 230 -10.85 -30.37 -19.79
C LYS A 230 -11.77 -29.14 -19.94
N LYS A 231 -11.34 -27.96 -19.40
CA LYS A 231 -12.04 -26.67 -19.51
C LYS A 231 -13.45 -26.64 -18.86
N PHE A 232 -13.69 -27.44 -17.83
CA PHE A 232 -14.84 -27.24 -16.98
C PHE A 232 -14.59 -26.01 -16.08
N THR A 233 -15.29 -24.92 -16.36
CA THR A 233 -15.05 -23.59 -15.77
C THR A 233 -15.81 -23.34 -14.47
N ILE A 234 -16.41 -24.38 -13.87
CA ILE A 234 -17.12 -24.27 -12.60
C ILE A 234 -16.14 -23.79 -11.51
N ASN A 235 -16.50 -22.72 -10.82
CA ASN A 235 -15.77 -22.25 -9.66
C ASN A 235 -16.29 -22.95 -8.40
N ILE A 236 -15.43 -23.73 -7.75
CA ILE A 236 -15.71 -24.35 -6.46
C ILE A 236 -15.21 -23.38 -5.38
N ARG A 237 -16.15 -22.83 -4.62
CA ARG A 237 -15.82 -21.87 -3.56
C ARG A 237 -15.23 -22.58 -2.34
N ASN A 238 -14.13 -22.08 -1.81
CA ASN A 238 -13.43 -22.60 -0.64
C ASN A 238 -13.13 -24.11 -0.73
N PRO A 239 -12.47 -24.59 -1.80
CA PRO A 239 -12.12 -26.00 -1.91
C PRO A 239 -11.10 -26.36 -0.82
N GLU A 240 -11.02 -27.63 -0.46
CA GLU A 240 -9.91 -28.12 0.36
C GLU A 240 -8.59 -27.81 -0.33
N THR A 241 -7.65 -27.27 0.44
CA THR A 241 -6.30 -26.94 -0.06
C THR A 241 -5.32 -27.96 0.51
N PRO A 242 -4.48 -28.58 -0.32
CA PRO A 242 -3.43 -29.49 0.18
C PRO A 242 -2.47 -28.77 1.12
N VAL A 243 -2.10 -29.44 2.20
CA VAL A 243 -1.04 -28.99 3.12
C VAL A 243 0.25 -28.83 2.33
N ALA A 244 1.03 -27.79 2.62
CA ALA A 244 2.32 -27.53 2.01
C ALA A 244 3.45 -27.76 3.00
N SER A 245 4.52 -28.36 2.52
CA SER A 245 5.71 -28.70 3.31
C SER A 245 6.95 -27.93 2.87
N LEU A 246 7.88 -27.76 3.81
CA LEU A 246 9.21 -27.20 3.55
C LEU A 246 10.16 -28.29 3.09
N TRP A 247 10.90 -27.96 2.04
CA TRP A 247 11.97 -28.78 1.47
C TRP A 247 13.27 -28.01 1.40
N ALA A 248 14.39 -28.69 1.57
CA ALA A 248 15.73 -28.19 1.30
C ALA A 248 16.25 -28.80 0.00
N LEU A 249 16.87 -27.99 -0.85
CA LEU A 249 17.51 -28.35 -2.10
C LEU A 249 18.99 -28.01 -2.00
N GLU A 250 19.88 -28.98 -2.15
CA GLU A 250 21.34 -28.73 -2.26
C GLU A 250 21.62 -28.13 -3.63
N VAL A 251 22.31 -26.97 -3.67
CA VAL A 251 22.58 -26.24 -4.92
C VAL A 251 23.71 -26.88 -5.70
N ASP A 252 24.77 -27.33 -5.01
CA ASP A 252 25.94 -27.98 -5.64
C ASP A 252 25.77 -29.50 -5.65
N GLY A 253 26.40 -30.15 -6.62
CA GLY A 253 26.37 -31.62 -6.78
C GLY A 253 25.05 -32.13 -7.39
N PRO A 254 24.55 -33.28 -6.96
CA PRO A 254 23.44 -33.99 -7.61
C PRO A 254 22.06 -33.35 -7.37
N GLN A 255 21.97 -32.14 -6.81
CA GLN A 255 20.72 -31.39 -6.54
C GLN A 255 19.69 -32.24 -5.76
N THR A 256 20.14 -32.85 -4.67
CA THR A 256 19.25 -33.64 -3.82
C THR A 256 18.28 -32.79 -3.06
N THR A 257 17.03 -33.23 -2.96
CA THR A 257 16.00 -32.59 -2.15
C THR A 257 15.73 -33.43 -0.90
N LYS A 258 15.51 -32.72 0.22
CA LYS A 258 15.13 -33.32 1.50
C LYS A 258 13.92 -32.60 2.08
N ARG A 259 12.87 -33.31 2.44
CA ARG A 259 11.74 -32.77 3.19
C ARG A 259 12.17 -32.45 4.63
N LEU A 260 11.85 -31.27 5.12
CA LEU A 260 12.20 -30.81 6.47
C LEU A 260 11.02 -30.81 7.44
N THR A 261 9.77 -30.74 6.95
CA THR A 261 8.58 -30.79 7.79
C THR A 261 7.79 -32.07 7.52
N GLU A 262 7.18 -32.63 8.57
CA GLU A 262 6.32 -33.81 8.41
C GLU A 262 4.97 -33.39 7.78
N GLY A 263 4.53 -34.18 6.79
CA GLY A 263 3.25 -33.94 6.14
C GLY A 263 2.07 -34.12 7.09
N GLY A 264 1.15 -33.16 7.04
CA GLY A 264 -0.07 -33.20 7.84
C GLY A 264 0.03 -32.59 9.23
N ALA A 265 1.24 -32.28 9.74
CA ALA A 265 1.39 -31.64 11.04
C ALA A 265 0.93 -30.16 11.00
N PHE A 266 1.32 -29.43 9.95
CA PHE A 266 0.91 -28.06 9.66
C PHE A 266 1.22 -27.73 8.20
N SER A 267 0.56 -26.72 7.65
CA SER A 267 0.87 -26.19 6.31
C SER A 267 1.83 -25.02 6.44
N VAL A 268 2.99 -25.10 5.80
CA VAL A 268 3.99 -24.01 5.81
C VAL A 268 3.49 -22.83 4.99
N ASP A 269 3.52 -21.64 5.58
CA ASP A 269 3.08 -20.38 4.97
C ASP A 269 4.25 -19.44 4.69
N ASP A 270 5.14 -19.25 5.66
CA ASP A 270 6.29 -18.35 5.56
C ASP A 270 7.57 -19.00 6.07
N VAL A 271 8.69 -18.58 5.51
CA VAL A 271 10.03 -19.11 5.79
C VAL A 271 11.04 -17.98 5.90
N THR A 272 11.85 -17.98 6.94
CA THR A 272 13.00 -17.08 7.10
C THR A 272 14.23 -17.88 7.50
N VAL A 273 15.43 -17.41 7.15
CA VAL A 273 16.70 -18.10 7.47
C VAL A 273 17.64 -17.17 8.20
N SER A 274 18.25 -17.66 9.29
CA SER A 274 19.25 -16.89 10.05
C SER A 274 20.49 -16.57 9.21
N SER A 275 21.14 -15.45 9.51
CA SER A 275 22.34 -15.00 8.75
C SER A 275 23.49 -16.01 8.75
N ASP A 276 23.61 -16.86 9.77
CA ASP A 276 24.60 -17.94 9.86
C ASP A 276 24.15 -19.24 9.20
N SER A 277 22.97 -19.26 8.55
CA SER A 277 22.36 -20.41 7.87
C SER A 277 22.07 -21.63 8.76
N LYS A 278 22.07 -21.48 10.10
CA LYS A 278 21.84 -22.59 11.02
C LYS A 278 20.40 -22.76 11.47
N TRP A 279 19.60 -21.73 11.33
CA TRP A 279 18.23 -21.71 11.82
C TRP A 279 17.25 -21.32 10.73
N ILE A 280 16.11 -22.00 10.72
CA ILE A 280 14.99 -21.67 9.83
C ILE A 280 13.80 -21.36 10.71
N GLY A 281 13.25 -20.15 10.55
CA GLY A 281 12.00 -19.75 11.15
C GLY A 281 10.84 -20.02 10.19
N LEU A 282 9.75 -20.60 10.70
CA LEU A 282 8.55 -20.87 9.92
C LEU A 282 7.33 -20.26 10.58
N ARG A 283 6.36 -19.90 9.76
CA ARG A 283 4.96 -19.80 10.15
C ARG A 283 4.19 -20.97 9.55
N GLY A 284 3.43 -21.67 10.39
CA GLY A 284 2.67 -22.85 10.00
C GLY A 284 1.20 -22.76 10.37
N LEU A 285 0.33 -23.11 9.43
CA LEU A 285 -1.12 -23.10 9.60
C LEU A 285 -1.62 -24.49 10.05
N SER A 286 -2.51 -24.53 11.04
CA SER A 286 -3.14 -25.77 11.48
C SER A 286 -3.85 -26.48 10.31
N PRO A 287 -3.67 -27.81 10.13
CA PRO A 287 -4.30 -28.55 9.03
C PRO A 287 -5.82 -28.43 9.00
N ASP A 288 -6.47 -28.48 10.17
CA ASP A 288 -7.93 -28.41 10.25
C ASP A 288 -8.48 -27.07 9.78
N ARG A 289 -7.79 -25.97 10.11
CA ARG A 289 -8.16 -24.62 9.66
C ARG A 289 -7.87 -24.42 8.18
N TYR A 290 -6.71 -24.87 7.74
CA TYR A 290 -6.28 -24.75 6.35
C TYR A 290 -7.22 -25.50 5.40
N LYS A 291 -7.61 -26.73 5.74
CA LYS A 291 -8.51 -27.56 4.93
C LYS A 291 -9.93 -27.01 4.83
N ARG A 292 -10.42 -26.33 5.86
CA ARG A 292 -11.76 -25.70 5.80
C ARG A 292 -11.88 -24.63 4.73
N GLY A 293 -10.77 -24.09 4.21
CA GLY A 293 -10.75 -23.11 3.14
C GLY A 293 -11.40 -21.76 3.50
N ILE A 294 -11.64 -21.50 4.80
CA ILE A 294 -12.15 -20.21 5.27
C ILE A 294 -10.99 -19.23 5.33
N THR A 295 -10.96 -18.26 4.43
CA THR A 295 -9.83 -17.35 4.24
C THR A 295 -9.40 -16.65 5.52
N SER A 296 -10.36 -16.24 6.34
CA SER A 296 -10.06 -15.55 7.61
C SER A 296 -9.40 -16.43 8.67
N GLU A 297 -9.43 -17.76 8.53
CA GLU A 297 -8.75 -18.68 9.43
C GLU A 297 -7.33 -19.02 8.97
N ASN A 298 -7.04 -18.82 7.69
CA ASN A 298 -5.70 -19.05 7.15
C ASN A 298 -4.67 -17.99 7.58
N ILE A 299 -5.12 -16.86 8.14
CA ILE A 299 -4.23 -15.83 8.70
C ILE A 299 -3.64 -16.23 10.06
N TYR A 300 -4.21 -17.25 10.74
CA TYR A 300 -3.76 -17.72 12.03
C TYR A 300 -2.76 -18.86 11.87
N GLY A 301 -1.57 -18.66 12.33
CA GLY A 301 -0.52 -19.65 12.27
C GLY A 301 0.37 -19.60 13.49
N ASP A 302 0.94 -20.74 13.86
CA ASP A 302 1.97 -20.81 14.88
C ASP A 302 3.37 -20.66 14.27
N LEU A 303 4.31 -20.27 15.10
CA LEU A 303 5.71 -20.17 14.75
C LEU A 303 6.46 -21.46 15.08
N TYR A 304 7.42 -21.80 14.24
CA TYR A 304 8.29 -22.94 14.38
C TYR A 304 9.75 -22.55 14.12
N LEU A 305 10.66 -23.19 14.80
CA LEU A 305 12.10 -23.06 14.60
C LEU A 305 12.69 -24.41 14.22
N ILE A 306 13.44 -24.45 13.12
CA ILE A 306 14.16 -25.63 12.65
C ILE A 306 15.66 -25.42 12.80
N ASP A 307 16.35 -26.39 13.39
CA ASP A 307 17.79 -26.51 13.30
C ASP A 307 18.14 -27.06 11.91
N ALA A 308 18.74 -26.23 11.06
CA ALA A 308 19.06 -26.59 9.66
C ALA A 308 20.12 -27.70 9.53
N THR A 309 20.86 -27.99 10.63
CA THR A 309 21.88 -29.05 10.67
C THR A 309 21.28 -30.41 11.01
N THR A 310 20.46 -30.44 12.04
CA THR A 310 19.87 -31.69 12.57
C THR A 310 18.51 -32.00 11.96
N GLY A 311 17.79 -30.99 11.49
CA GLY A 311 16.39 -31.08 11.04
C GLY A 311 15.39 -31.11 12.19
N ALA A 312 15.82 -30.87 13.44
CA ALA A 312 14.92 -30.85 14.59
C ALA A 312 13.97 -29.64 14.51
N VAL A 313 12.68 -29.90 14.67
CA VAL A 313 11.60 -28.90 14.62
C VAL A 313 11.11 -28.61 16.04
N GLU A 314 11.09 -27.34 16.43
CA GLU A 314 10.50 -26.85 17.68
C GLU A 314 9.29 -25.99 17.35
N ARG A 315 8.10 -26.30 17.90
CA ARG A 315 6.94 -25.41 17.88
C ARG A 315 7.11 -24.32 18.94
N LEU A 316 7.08 -23.06 18.54
CA LEU A 316 7.36 -21.91 19.39
C LEU A 316 6.11 -21.31 20.04
N THR A 317 5.00 -21.30 19.31
CA THR A 317 3.73 -20.76 19.77
C THR A 317 2.62 -21.80 19.61
N THR A 318 1.56 -21.66 20.42
CA THR A 318 0.43 -22.60 20.42
C THR A 318 -0.91 -21.85 20.38
N ASN A 319 -0.88 -20.61 19.91
CA ASN A 319 -2.04 -19.72 19.92
C ASN A 319 -2.93 -20.02 18.73
N ALA A 320 -3.94 -20.83 18.95
CA ALA A 320 -4.87 -21.18 17.88
C ALA A 320 -5.64 -20.00 17.27
N GLU A 321 -5.52 -18.78 17.82
CA GLU A 321 -6.33 -17.62 17.40
C GLU A 321 -5.55 -16.34 17.09
N ILE A 322 -4.22 -16.38 17.04
CA ILE A 322 -3.37 -15.21 16.80
C ILE A 322 -2.54 -15.41 15.55
N GLY A 323 -2.49 -14.38 14.71
CA GLY A 323 -1.53 -14.31 13.62
C GLY A 323 -0.26 -13.62 14.09
N GLU A 324 0.75 -14.38 14.45
CA GLU A 324 2.08 -13.83 14.63
C GLU A 324 2.67 -13.44 13.26
N SER A 325 3.49 -12.38 13.25
CA SER A 325 4.29 -12.05 12.07
C SER A 325 5.37 -13.13 11.84
N PRO A 326 5.94 -13.21 10.65
CA PRO A 326 7.12 -14.05 10.42
C PRO A 326 8.25 -13.77 11.41
N ILE A 327 9.05 -14.80 11.68
CA ILE A 327 10.25 -14.67 12.51
C ILE A 327 11.26 -13.75 11.83
N SER A 328 11.85 -12.83 12.60
CA SER A 328 13.00 -12.01 12.20
C SER A 328 14.19 -12.35 13.09
N PHE A 329 15.25 -12.89 12.50
CA PHE A 329 16.49 -13.18 13.24
C PHE A 329 17.31 -11.92 13.47
N SER A 330 17.95 -11.82 14.64
CA SER A 330 18.96 -10.79 14.87
C SER A 330 20.17 -11.00 13.96
N PRO A 331 20.88 -9.94 13.53
CA PRO A 331 22.04 -10.06 12.64
C PRO A 331 23.14 -10.98 13.15
N ASP A 332 23.32 -11.10 14.47
CA ASP A 332 24.29 -12.02 15.10
C ASP A 332 23.78 -13.48 15.19
N SER A 333 22.56 -13.75 14.69
CA SER A 333 21.91 -15.06 14.72
C SER A 333 21.77 -15.68 16.13
N LYS A 334 21.78 -14.87 17.20
CA LYS A 334 21.64 -15.39 18.56
C LYS A 334 20.23 -15.22 19.13
N SER A 335 19.43 -14.36 18.54
CA SER A 335 18.06 -14.09 18.95
C SER A 335 17.12 -14.01 17.76
N PHE A 336 15.84 -14.08 18.02
CA PHE A 336 14.81 -13.79 17.04
C PHE A 336 13.66 -13.04 17.69
N ALA A 337 12.91 -12.35 16.87
CA ALA A 337 11.72 -11.60 17.27
C ALA A 337 10.57 -11.83 16.27
N PHE A 338 9.38 -11.57 16.73
CA PHE A 338 8.18 -11.48 15.90
C PHE A 338 7.21 -10.46 16.50
N SER A 339 6.27 -9.98 15.69
CA SER A 339 5.18 -9.12 16.16
C SER A 339 3.92 -9.92 16.37
N GLY A 340 3.17 -9.57 17.38
CA GLY A 340 1.86 -10.17 17.68
C GLY A 340 0.99 -9.22 18.50
N PRO A 341 -0.34 -9.46 18.57
CA PRO A 341 -1.23 -8.61 19.33
C PRO A 341 -0.94 -8.65 20.82
N ASP A 342 -1.12 -7.51 21.49
CA ASP A 342 -0.94 -7.37 22.95
C ASP A 342 -2.10 -8.04 23.71
N ASP A 343 -3.31 -7.89 23.20
CA ASP A 343 -4.53 -8.46 23.74
C ASP A 343 -5.17 -9.44 22.75
N LEU A 344 -5.27 -10.69 23.18
CA LEU A 344 -5.83 -11.78 22.37
C LEU A 344 -7.34 -11.65 22.16
N GLN A 345 -8.07 -11.02 23.09
CA GLN A 345 -9.52 -10.87 23.00
C GLN A 345 -9.93 -9.86 21.94
N THR A 346 -9.10 -8.85 21.72
CA THR A 346 -9.34 -7.80 20.72
C THR A 346 -8.53 -8.01 19.43
N TYR A 347 -7.72 -9.04 19.37
CA TYR A 347 -6.93 -9.53 18.25
C TYR A 347 -6.61 -8.46 17.16
N GLY A 348 -7.31 -8.43 16.03
CA GLY A 348 -7.06 -7.52 14.89
C GLY A 348 -7.27 -6.04 15.21
N MET A 349 -7.83 -5.71 16.37
CA MET A 349 -7.98 -4.35 16.90
C MET A 349 -7.00 -4.05 18.03
N SER A 350 -6.27 -5.06 18.55
CA SER A 350 -5.22 -4.85 19.53
C SER A 350 -4.01 -4.13 18.94
N ASN A 351 -3.27 -3.40 19.77
CA ASN A 351 -1.92 -2.97 19.38
C ASN A 351 -0.98 -4.17 19.32
N ASN A 352 -0.05 -4.15 18.38
CA ASN A 352 1.01 -5.14 18.29
C ASN A 352 2.12 -4.86 19.30
N ARG A 353 2.80 -5.95 19.73
CA ARG A 353 4.01 -5.92 20.54
C ARG A 353 5.08 -6.79 19.89
N VAL A 354 6.32 -6.54 20.23
CA VAL A 354 7.45 -7.37 19.81
C VAL A 354 7.75 -8.40 20.89
N TYR A 355 7.82 -9.64 20.47
CA TYR A 355 8.17 -10.80 21.31
C TYR A 355 9.57 -11.27 20.90
N VAL A 356 10.48 -11.32 21.88
CA VAL A 356 11.90 -11.64 21.65
C VAL A 356 12.32 -12.83 22.50
N ARG A 357 13.17 -13.71 21.95
CA ARG A 357 13.81 -14.80 22.68
C ARG A 357 15.20 -15.08 22.11
N ALA A 358 16.17 -15.36 22.99
CA ALA A 358 17.43 -15.89 22.55
C ALA A 358 17.27 -17.34 22.09
N ILE A 359 17.99 -17.73 21.03
CA ILE A 359 17.94 -19.12 20.50
C ILE A 359 18.42 -20.11 21.56
N ALA A 360 19.40 -19.73 22.36
CA ALA A 360 19.91 -20.58 23.47
C ALA A 360 18.86 -20.80 24.58
N ASP A 361 17.85 -19.96 24.67
CA ASP A 361 16.80 -20.01 25.71
C ASP A 361 15.57 -20.84 25.27
N ARG A 362 15.79 -21.94 24.57
CA ARG A 362 14.73 -22.84 24.13
C ARG A 362 13.82 -23.24 25.29
N GLY A 363 12.50 -23.25 25.04
CA GLY A 363 11.50 -23.59 26.03
C GLY A 363 11.23 -22.51 27.10
N LYS A 364 11.98 -21.40 27.13
CA LYS A 364 11.65 -20.26 27.99
C LYS A 364 10.58 -19.38 27.34
N PRO A 365 9.77 -18.67 28.16
CA PRO A 365 8.80 -17.71 27.65
C PRO A 365 9.47 -16.59 26.83
N PHE A 366 8.73 -16.09 25.86
CA PHE A 366 9.13 -14.88 25.12
C PHE A 366 9.12 -13.65 26.03
N GLN A 367 10.05 -12.75 25.79
CA GLN A 367 10.07 -11.44 26.42
C GLN A 367 9.24 -10.48 25.54
N LYS A 368 8.10 -10.05 26.07
CA LYS A 368 7.28 -9.01 25.44
C LYS A 368 7.99 -7.66 25.56
N ARG A 369 7.92 -6.84 24.52
CA ARG A 369 8.55 -5.52 24.43
C ARG A 369 7.59 -4.51 23.83
N GLY A 370 7.71 -3.27 24.29
CA GLY A 370 6.95 -2.12 23.78
C GLY A 370 5.66 -1.81 24.54
N GLU A 371 5.42 -2.43 25.70
CA GLU A 371 4.17 -2.25 26.46
C GLU A 371 3.96 -0.83 26.99
N THR A 372 5.04 -0.04 27.14
CA THR A 372 4.96 1.35 27.60
C THR A 372 4.58 2.36 26.52
N PHE A 373 4.47 1.90 25.27
CA PHE A 373 4.12 2.74 24.13
C PHE A 373 2.66 2.50 23.71
N ASP A 374 1.85 3.56 23.69
CA ASP A 374 0.44 3.48 23.29
C ASP A 374 0.28 3.61 21.75
N GLY A 375 0.84 2.66 21.03
CA GLY A 375 0.81 2.48 19.58
C GLY A 375 1.22 1.07 19.22
N ASP A 376 1.26 0.75 17.94
CA ASP A 376 1.79 -0.52 17.46
C ASP A 376 3.32 -0.54 17.59
N VAL A 377 3.88 -1.64 18.08
CA VAL A 377 5.32 -1.89 18.09
C VAL A 377 5.57 -3.15 17.29
N SER A 378 6.27 -3.00 16.18
CA SER A 378 6.47 -4.08 15.21
C SER A 378 7.96 -4.32 14.91
N VAL A 379 8.26 -5.47 14.32
CA VAL A 379 9.60 -5.77 13.83
C VAL A 379 9.73 -5.23 12.41
N GLY A 380 10.49 -4.14 12.24
CA GLY A 380 10.94 -3.70 10.93
C GLY A 380 12.31 -4.30 10.63
N PHE A 381 13.39 -3.66 11.04
CA PHE A 381 14.74 -4.21 10.88
C PHE A 381 15.60 -4.00 12.14
N TRP A 382 16.55 -4.90 12.35
CA TRP A 382 17.47 -4.85 13.47
C TRP A 382 18.63 -3.89 13.22
N SER A 383 19.16 -3.27 14.28
CA SER A 383 20.47 -2.64 14.26
C SER A 383 21.58 -3.69 14.05
N LYS A 384 22.71 -3.26 13.49
CA LYS A 384 23.86 -4.17 13.23
C LYS A 384 24.39 -4.88 14.49
N ASP A 385 24.27 -4.24 15.64
CA ASP A 385 24.67 -4.78 16.95
C ASP A 385 23.58 -5.64 17.64
N SER A 386 22.46 -5.90 16.94
CA SER A 386 21.35 -6.71 17.44
C SER A 386 20.68 -6.18 18.72
N ALA A 387 20.86 -4.88 19.04
CA ALA A 387 20.35 -4.28 20.28
C ALA A 387 19.04 -3.49 20.10
N THR A 388 18.78 -3.00 18.90
CA THR A 388 17.63 -2.15 18.57
C THR A 388 16.86 -2.68 17.38
N ILE A 389 15.55 -2.57 17.44
CA ILE A 389 14.64 -2.79 16.29
C ILE A 389 14.12 -1.43 15.86
N TYR A 390 14.22 -1.13 14.54
CA TYR A 390 13.64 0.05 13.93
C TYR A 390 12.38 -0.33 13.18
N PHE A 391 11.37 0.53 13.24
CA PHE A 391 10.08 0.33 12.58
C PHE A 391 9.41 1.66 12.26
N ASN A 392 8.35 1.60 11.47
CA ASN A 392 7.53 2.75 11.11
C ASN A 392 6.22 2.67 11.89
N GLU A 393 5.80 3.79 12.50
CA GLU A 393 4.59 3.81 13.30
C GLU A 393 3.79 5.10 13.08
N GLY A 394 2.49 4.93 13.05
CA GLY A 394 1.55 6.03 12.99
C GLY A 394 1.39 6.72 14.34
N ILE A 395 1.65 8.02 14.39
CA ILE A 395 1.48 8.84 15.59
C ILE A 395 0.54 10.00 15.26
N ARG A 396 -0.70 9.90 15.70
CA ARG A 396 -1.77 10.85 15.38
C ARG A 396 -1.95 10.98 13.86
N ALA A 397 -1.94 12.21 13.32
CA ALA A 397 -2.07 12.44 11.88
C ALA A 397 -0.72 12.40 11.13
N THR A 398 0.25 11.63 11.59
CA THR A 398 1.57 11.49 10.95
C THR A 398 2.01 10.03 10.92
N ASN A 399 3.08 9.73 10.18
CA ASN A 399 3.81 8.48 10.28
C ASN A 399 5.27 8.81 10.59
N GLN A 400 5.88 8.08 11.52
CA GLN A 400 7.21 8.38 12.05
C GLN A 400 8.10 7.16 12.05
N ILE A 401 9.40 7.38 12.04
CA ILE A 401 10.42 6.36 12.26
C ILE A 401 10.61 6.20 13.76
N VAL A 402 10.54 4.96 14.25
CA VAL A 402 10.58 4.65 15.67
C VAL A 402 11.63 3.58 15.95
N SER A 403 12.21 3.60 17.14
CA SER A 403 13.15 2.60 17.63
C SER A 403 12.63 1.92 18.90
N LEU A 404 12.88 0.62 19.00
CA LEU A 404 12.73 -0.18 20.22
C LEU A 404 14.11 -0.67 20.68
N ASP A 405 14.59 -0.19 21.80
CA ASP A 405 15.72 -0.82 22.49
C ASP A 405 15.24 -2.13 23.13
N VAL A 406 15.73 -3.25 22.62
CA VAL A 406 15.27 -4.57 23.02
C VAL A 406 15.68 -4.92 24.46
N ARG A 407 16.85 -4.43 24.90
CA ARG A 407 17.38 -4.71 26.24
C ARG A 407 16.64 -3.93 27.32
N TYR A 408 16.47 -2.61 27.09
CA TYR A 408 15.89 -1.71 28.08
C TYR A 408 14.38 -1.53 27.92
N ASN A 409 13.77 -2.16 26.92
CA ASN A 409 12.32 -2.07 26.61
C ASN A 409 11.86 -0.61 26.44
N THR A 410 12.64 0.19 25.72
CA THR A 410 12.36 1.61 25.54
C THR A 410 12.02 1.88 24.08
N VAL A 411 10.82 2.42 23.84
CA VAL A 411 10.36 2.87 22.53
C VAL A 411 10.53 4.37 22.40
N ARG A 412 11.11 4.83 21.27
CA ARG A 412 11.36 6.25 21.01
C ARG A 412 11.11 6.59 19.54
N PRO A 413 10.25 7.57 19.24
CA PRO A 413 10.23 8.20 17.93
C PRO A 413 11.60 8.82 17.63
N LEU A 414 12.09 8.61 16.41
CA LEU A 414 13.33 9.19 15.90
C LEU A 414 13.08 10.40 15.01
N THR A 415 11.86 10.54 14.51
CA THR A 415 11.41 11.70 13.71
C THR A 415 10.15 12.30 14.34
N GLU A 416 9.95 13.60 14.13
CA GLU A 416 8.77 14.37 14.57
C GLU A 416 8.28 15.26 13.43
N GLU A 417 8.25 14.71 12.21
CA GLU A 417 7.83 15.42 11.00
C GLU A 417 6.31 15.56 10.92
N LYS A 418 5.82 16.70 10.46
CA LYS A 418 4.39 16.86 10.09
C LYS A 418 4.13 16.28 8.72
N ALA A 419 4.36 14.99 8.58
CA ALA A 419 4.42 14.26 7.33
C ALA A 419 4.16 12.76 7.53
N ALA A 420 4.05 12.05 6.43
CA ALA A 420 4.23 10.62 6.36
C ALA A 420 5.71 10.33 6.10
N VAL A 421 6.39 9.73 7.07
CA VAL A 421 7.80 9.33 6.98
C VAL A 421 7.92 7.84 7.28
N SER A 422 8.59 7.11 6.41
CA SER A 422 8.93 5.71 6.66
C SER A 422 10.37 5.44 6.25
N ILE A 423 10.98 4.44 6.87
CA ILE A 423 12.35 4.01 6.57
C ILE A 423 12.39 2.51 6.29
N ASP A 424 13.22 2.14 5.36
CA ASP A 424 13.61 0.76 5.11
C ASP A 424 15.14 0.67 5.00
N ARG A 425 15.67 -0.51 5.23
CA ARG A 425 17.10 -0.81 5.08
C ARG A 425 17.28 -1.95 4.10
N ASP A 426 17.99 -1.70 3.04
CA ASP A 426 18.41 -2.79 2.15
C ASP A 426 19.31 -3.78 2.91
N GLU A 427 18.92 -5.03 2.95
CA GLU A 427 19.59 -6.07 3.76
C GLU A 427 21.01 -6.39 3.26
N ASP A 428 21.23 -6.34 1.95
CA ASP A 428 22.49 -6.70 1.34
C ASP A 428 23.55 -5.61 1.45
N THR A 429 23.14 -4.35 1.28
CA THR A 429 24.05 -3.19 1.24
C THR A 429 24.05 -2.37 2.54
N GLY A 430 22.95 -2.48 3.30
CA GLY A 430 22.72 -1.66 4.50
C GLY A 430 22.34 -0.21 4.21
N VAL A 431 22.08 0.16 2.95
CA VAL A 431 21.61 1.50 2.56
C VAL A 431 20.24 1.75 3.18
N LEU A 432 20.09 2.92 3.80
CA LEU A 432 18.85 3.38 4.40
C LEU A 432 18.06 4.21 3.37
N LEU A 433 16.82 3.84 3.14
CA LEU A 433 15.90 4.51 2.23
C LEU A 433 14.73 5.08 3.03
N ILE A 434 14.42 6.35 2.82
CA ILE A 434 13.33 7.05 3.48
C ILE A 434 12.30 7.44 2.42
N ASP A 435 11.05 7.03 2.62
CA ASP A 435 9.92 7.57 1.87
C ASP A 435 9.31 8.73 2.65
N TYR A 436 9.12 9.86 1.98
CA TYR A 436 8.59 11.09 2.56
C TYR A 436 7.45 11.64 1.71
N SER A 437 6.36 12.02 2.37
CA SER A 437 5.25 12.73 1.75
C SER A 437 4.61 13.68 2.76
N ASP A 438 4.30 14.92 2.34
CA ASP A 438 3.56 15.91 3.13
C ASP A 438 2.43 16.56 2.31
N GLY A 439 1.79 17.58 2.85
CA GLY A 439 0.67 18.26 2.19
C GLY A 439 1.01 18.91 0.82
N THR A 440 2.30 19.05 0.49
CA THR A 440 2.81 19.72 -0.70
C THR A 440 3.77 18.87 -1.54
N THR A 441 4.23 17.77 -0.98
CA THR A 441 5.23 16.88 -1.57
C THR A 441 4.65 15.49 -1.74
N ALA A 442 4.52 15.02 -2.98
CA ALA A 442 4.17 13.64 -3.27
C ALA A 442 5.27 12.68 -2.81
N SER A 443 4.93 11.40 -2.58
CA SER A 443 5.87 10.35 -2.15
C SER A 443 7.19 10.44 -2.94
N THR A 444 8.30 10.56 -2.21
CA THR A 444 9.63 10.86 -2.71
C THR A 444 10.66 10.12 -1.88
N LEU A 445 11.58 9.41 -2.52
CA LEU A 445 12.64 8.69 -1.82
C LEU A 445 13.83 9.60 -1.49
N PHE A 446 14.31 9.43 -0.26
CA PHE A 446 15.54 9.99 0.26
C PHE A 446 16.45 8.88 0.79
N THR A 447 17.69 9.22 1.08
CA THR A 447 18.62 8.38 1.82
C THR A 447 19.27 9.20 2.94
N VAL A 448 19.78 8.51 3.93
CA VAL A 448 20.57 9.05 5.04
C VAL A 448 21.77 8.15 5.30
N ASP A 449 22.94 8.73 5.61
CA ASP A 449 24.17 7.95 5.74
C ASP A 449 24.20 7.05 6.99
N ALA A 450 23.46 7.43 8.03
CA ALA A 450 23.35 6.65 9.27
C ALA A 450 22.00 6.90 9.95
N ILE A 451 21.47 5.89 10.61
CA ILE A 451 20.21 5.98 11.35
C ILE A 451 20.24 7.07 12.45
N ALA A 452 21.40 7.34 13.04
CA ALA A 452 21.58 8.39 14.04
C ALA A 452 21.28 9.80 13.50
N ASN A 453 21.33 9.99 12.18
CA ASN A 453 21.11 11.27 11.52
C ASN A 453 19.66 11.45 11.03
N VAL A 454 18.80 10.44 11.22
CA VAL A 454 17.43 10.44 10.66
C VAL A 454 16.56 11.57 11.23
N SER A 455 16.82 12.00 12.46
CA SER A 455 16.12 13.14 13.09
C SER A 455 16.45 14.50 12.48
N THR A 456 17.52 14.58 11.69
CA THR A 456 17.98 15.83 11.08
C THR A 456 17.60 15.88 9.61
N ARG A 457 16.49 16.53 9.27
CA ARG A 457 15.97 16.62 7.90
C ARG A 457 17.03 17.08 6.87
N ALA A 458 17.92 17.98 7.26
CA ALA A 458 19.00 18.49 6.40
C ALA A 458 20.05 17.43 6.03
N SER A 459 20.12 16.31 6.75
CA SER A 459 21.01 15.19 6.44
C SER A 459 20.45 14.24 5.38
N TRP A 460 19.18 14.39 5.02
CA TRP A 460 18.53 13.54 4.03
C TRP A 460 18.87 14.01 2.62
N ARG A 461 19.30 13.10 1.80
CA ARG A 461 19.62 13.36 0.39
C ARG A 461 18.50 12.82 -0.49
N GLN A 462 17.88 13.69 -1.29
CA GLN A 462 16.80 13.32 -2.19
C GLN A 462 17.32 12.47 -3.34
N LEU A 463 16.71 11.30 -3.55
CA LEU A 463 17.07 10.35 -4.61
C LEU A 463 16.10 10.41 -5.80
N THR A 464 14.82 10.70 -5.56
CA THR A 464 13.82 10.73 -6.64
C THR A 464 13.00 12.02 -6.60
N ASP A 465 12.48 12.41 -7.77
CA ASP A 465 11.48 13.48 -7.95
C ASP A 465 10.47 13.02 -9.01
N PRO A 466 9.60 12.06 -8.65
CA PRO A 466 8.73 11.44 -9.64
C PRO A 466 7.68 12.40 -10.19
N ASN A 467 7.27 13.42 -9.43
CA ASN A 467 6.14 14.29 -9.74
C ASN A 467 6.49 15.79 -9.60
N PRO A 468 7.47 16.30 -10.36
CA PRO A 468 7.91 17.69 -10.24
C PRO A 468 6.81 18.71 -10.57
N GLN A 469 5.80 18.32 -11.36
CA GLN A 469 4.66 19.15 -11.72
C GLN A 469 3.81 19.59 -10.50
N VAL A 470 3.88 18.87 -9.38
CA VAL A 470 3.15 19.20 -8.14
C VAL A 470 3.49 20.61 -7.66
N ARG A 471 4.73 21.06 -7.85
CA ARG A 471 5.17 22.41 -7.47
C ARG A 471 4.48 23.54 -8.23
N ALA A 472 3.83 23.24 -9.35
CA ALA A 472 3.07 24.21 -10.15
C ALA A 472 1.59 24.30 -9.77
N PHE A 473 1.11 23.47 -8.86
CA PHE A 473 -0.29 23.50 -8.43
C PHE A 473 -0.51 24.45 -7.26
N ALA A 474 -1.67 25.11 -7.25
CA ALA A 474 -2.21 25.76 -6.08
C ALA A 474 -2.86 24.67 -5.18
N LEU A 475 -2.31 24.44 -4.01
CA LEU A 475 -2.75 23.41 -3.07
C LEU A 475 -3.41 24.03 -1.84
N GLY A 476 -4.38 23.32 -1.27
CA GLY A 476 -4.99 23.64 0.00
C GLY A 476 -4.06 23.35 1.17
N GLN A 477 -4.07 24.20 2.19
CA GLN A 477 -3.32 23.98 3.42
C GLN A 477 -3.88 22.78 4.18
N GLN A 478 -3.02 21.84 4.56
CA GLN A 478 -3.36 20.70 5.43
C GLN A 478 -2.90 20.96 6.87
N GLU A 479 -3.73 20.58 7.82
CA GLU A 479 -3.38 20.63 9.25
C GLU A 479 -4.08 19.50 10.03
N GLU A 480 -3.44 19.02 11.07
CA GLU A 480 -4.10 18.16 12.05
C GLU A 480 -5.00 19.01 12.94
N ILE A 481 -6.23 18.55 13.17
CA ILE A 481 -7.16 19.14 14.12
C ILE A 481 -7.68 18.08 15.11
N THR A 482 -8.18 18.54 16.25
CA THR A 482 -8.83 17.68 17.24
C THR A 482 -10.13 18.29 17.72
N TRP A 483 -11.09 17.44 18.11
CA TRP A 483 -12.36 17.83 18.68
C TRP A 483 -12.82 16.86 19.76
N ARG A 484 -13.89 17.20 20.46
CA ARG A 484 -14.53 16.31 21.43
C ARG A 484 -15.73 15.63 20.80
N SER A 485 -15.78 14.30 20.90
CA SER A 485 -16.97 13.52 20.59
C SER A 485 -18.05 13.73 21.63
N LYS A 486 -19.24 13.22 21.38
CA LYS A 486 -20.42 13.35 22.23
C LYS A 486 -20.23 12.84 23.65
N ASP A 487 -19.43 11.82 23.85
CA ASP A 487 -19.08 11.22 25.14
C ASP A 487 -17.83 11.84 25.79
N GLY A 488 -17.25 12.88 25.17
CA GLY A 488 -16.05 13.56 25.64
C GLY A 488 -14.73 12.95 25.13
N THR A 489 -14.78 11.87 24.34
CA THR A 489 -13.58 11.28 23.72
C THR A 489 -12.91 12.31 22.80
N THR A 490 -11.58 12.44 22.90
CA THR A 490 -10.80 13.28 21.96
C THR A 490 -10.60 12.52 20.66
N VAL A 491 -11.05 13.12 19.57
CA VAL A 491 -10.94 12.60 18.20
C VAL A 491 -10.01 13.50 17.41
N GLY A 492 -9.18 12.93 16.55
CA GLY A 492 -8.32 13.67 15.64
C GLY A 492 -8.74 13.54 14.19
N GLY A 493 -8.10 14.31 13.33
CA GLY A 493 -8.30 14.22 11.89
C GLY A 493 -7.46 15.24 11.13
N VAL A 494 -7.53 15.17 9.81
CA VAL A 494 -6.86 16.12 8.91
C VAL A 494 -7.90 17.05 8.31
N LEU A 495 -7.66 18.35 8.45
CA LEU A 495 -8.41 19.41 7.78
C LEU A 495 -7.62 19.88 6.56
N VAL A 496 -8.28 19.91 5.39
CA VAL A 496 -7.73 20.54 4.18
C VAL A 496 -8.57 21.77 3.86
N LYS A 497 -7.94 22.96 3.96
CA LYS A 497 -8.58 24.23 3.63
C LYS A 497 -8.61 24.45 2.12
N PRO A 498 -9.64 25.10 1.57
CA PRO A 498 -9.69 25.39 0.14
C PRO A 498 -8.53 26.30 -0.31
N VAL A 499 -8.17 26.18 -1.57
CA VAL A 499 -7.22 27.12 -2.19
C VAL A 499 -7.80 28.55 -2.07
N GLY A 500 -6.97 29.46 -1.58
CA GLY A 500 -7.41 30.84 -1.35
C GLY A 500 -8.34 31.02 -0.11
N TYR A 501 -8.25 30.11 0.86
CA TYR A 501 -9.01 30.19 2.12
C TYR A 501 -8.92 31.57 2.79
N ARG A 502 -10.07 32.08 3.24
CA ARG A 502 -10.19 33.34 4.00
C ARG A 502 -10.88 33.06 5.33
N ALA A 503 -10.25 33.45 6.44
CA ALA A 503 -10.82 33.32 7.76
C ALA A 503 -12.14 34.13 7.85
N GLY A 504 -13.13 33.58 8.55
CA GLY A 504 -14.45 34.19 8.68
C GLY A 504 -15.41 33.91 7.51
N GLN A 505 -14.96 33.27 6.44
CA GLN A 505 -15.80 32.77 5.36
C GLN A 505 -16.17 31.32 5.58
N ARG A 506 -17.45 30.95 5.39
CA ARG A 506 -17.93 29.58 5.40
C ARG A 506 -17.82 28.93 4.02
N TYR A 507 -17.36 27.70 3.98
CA TYR A 507 -17.15 26.95 2.75
C TYR A 507 -18.01 25.67 2.71
N PRO A 508 -18.39 25.16 1.53
CA PRO A 508 -19.00 23.84 1.43
C PRO A 508 -18.03 22.78 1.96
N LEU A 509 -18.56 21.79 2.69
CA LEU A 509 -17.79 20.75 3.36
C LEU A 509 -17.91 19.41 2.64
N ILE A 510 -16.78 18.74 2.46
CA ILE A 510 -16.70 17.31 2.17
C ILE A 510 -16.15 16.59 3.40
N VAL A 511 -16.89 15.59 3.89
CA VAL A 511 -16.40 14.65 4.89
C VAL A 511 -15.89 13.41 4.15
N ALA A 512 -14.58 13.21 4.12
CA ALA A 512 -13.91 12.11 3.43
C ALA A 512 -13.52 11.03 4.45
N ILE A 513 -14.29 9.95 4.51
CA ILE A 513 -14.20 8.91 5.55
C ILE A 513 -13.34 7.76 5.08
N HIS A 514 -12.20 7.53 5.75
CA HIS A 514 -11.26 6.47 5.36
C HIS A 514 -11.81 5.06 5.60
N GLY A 515 -11.23 4.10 4.88
CA GLY A 515 -11.49 2.67 5.05
C GLY A 515 -10.69 2.05 6.20
N GLY A 516 -10.82 0.76 6.37
CA GLY A 516 -10.15 -0.02 7.43
C GLY A 516 -11.18 -0.81 8.24
N PRO A 517 -11.62 -0.40 9.44
CA PRO A 517 -11.40 0.87 10.17
C PRO A 517 -10.00 1.08 10.74
N ALA A 518 -9.25 0.00 11.04
CA ALA A 518 -7.89 0.06 11.57
C ALA A 518 -6.92 0.63 10.51
N SER A 519 -7.00 1.93 10.29
CA SER A 519 -6.20 2.79 9.43
C SER A 519 -6.25 4.21 9.99
N ALA A 520 -5.53 5.16 9.43
CA ALA A 520 -5.64 6.57 9.77
C ALA A 520 -5.37 7.46 8.57
N ASP A 521 -6.05 8.59 8.51
CA ASP A 521 -5.71 9.69 7.62
C ASP A 521 -4.58 10.54 8.22
N ILE A 522 -3.54 10.75 7.43
CA ILE A 522 -2.32 11.44 7.85
C ILE A 522 -1.98 12.61 6.93
N LEU A 523 -1.07 13.46 7.39
CA LEU A 523 -0.53 14.60 6.64
C LEU A 523 0.39 14.09 5.52
N SER A 524 -0.23 13.59 4.44
CA SER A 524 0.44 13.14 3.22
C SER A 524 -0.14 13.87 2.01
N PHE A 525 0.55 13.82 0.89
CA PHE A 525 0.10 14.47 -0.34
C PHE A 525 -1.22 13.86 -0.84
N ASN A 526 -2.21 14.72 -1.02
CA ASN A 526 -3.49 14.38 -1.66
C ASN A 526 -4.19 13.12 -1.11
N GLY A 527 -3.99 12.80 0.17
CA GLY A 527 -4.67 11.69 0.83
C GLY A 527 -6.20 11.87 0.84
N GLY A 528 -6.94 10.82 1.18
CA GLY A 528 -8.38 10.86 1.34
C GLY A 528 -9.12 11.29 0.06
N TYR A 529 -9.19 10.41 -0.92
CA TYR A 529 -10.03 10.56 -2.13
C TYR A 529 -9.74 11.80 -2.99
N GLY A 530 -8.50 12.28 -2.99
CA GLY A 530 -8.13 13.47 -3.76
C GLY A 530 -8.52 14.78 -3.09
N SER A 531 -8.32 14.89 -1.79
CA SER A 531 -8.68 16.06 -0.98
C SER A 531 -8.12 17.38 -1.52
N GLN A 532 -6.95 17.38 -2.16
CA GLN A 532 -6.39 18.58 -2.81
C GLN A 532 -7.21 19.01 -4.03
N VAL A 533 -7.82 18.07 -4.76
CA VAL A 533 -8.70 18.40 -5.90
C VAL A 533 -9.98 19.06 -5.40
N TYR A 534 -10.60 18.53 -4.32
CA TYR A 534 -11.75 19.15 -3.69
C TYR A 534 -11.41 20.53 -3.10
N ALA A 535 -10.24 20.67 -2.48
CA ALA A 535 -9.75 21.96 -1.99
C ALA A 535 -9.55 22.97 -3.13
N GLY A 536 -9.02 22.52 -4.27
CA GLY A 536 -8.91 23.32 -5.49
C GLY A 536 -10.25 23.76 -6.06
N ALA A 537 -11.29 22.93 -5.91
CA ALA A 537 -12.66 23.26 -6.29
C ALA A 537 -13.40 24.16 -5.26
N GLY A 538 -12.75 24.53 -4.15
CA GLY A 538 -13.29 25.44 -3.15
C GLY A 538 -14.04 24.79 -2.00
N TYR A 539 -13.88 23.48 -1.78
CA TYR A 539 -14.39 22.79 -0.61
C TYR A 539 -13.39 22.83 0.55
N VAL A 540 -13.90 22.87 1.77
CA VAL A 540 -13.19 22.39 2.95
C VAL A 540 -13.33 20.88 2.99
N VAL A 541 -12.26 20.14 3.29
CA VAL A 541 -12.30 18.69 3.44
C VAL A 541 -11.92 18.30 4.86
N LEU A 542 -12.81 17.57 5.54
CA LEU A 542 -12.55 16.92 6.82
C LEU A 542 -12.25 15.42 6.57
N ARG A 543 -11.11 14.95 7.04
CA ARG A 543 -10.69 13.55 7.01
C ARG A 543 -10.60 13.06 8.46
N PRO A 544 -11.70 12.54 9.03
CA PRO A 544 -11.77 12.18 10.46
C PRO A 544 -11.06 10.87 10.75
N ASN A 545 -10.28 10.82 11.83
CA ASN A 545 -9.76 9.58 12.43
C ASN A 545 -10.68 9.17 13.57
N TYR A 546 -11.82 8.62 13.20
CA TYR A 546 -12.90 8.19 14.11
C TYR A 546 -12.51 6.95 14.91
N ARG A 547 -13.25 6.60 15.97
CA ARG A 547 -13.01 5.36 16.74
C ARG A 547 -12.97 4.14 15.84
N GLY A 548 -11.98 3.29 16.08
CA GLY A 548 -11.55 2.22 15.19
C GLY A 548 -10.28 2.52 14.42
N SER A 549 -9.89 3.82 14.31
CA SER A 549 -8.64 4.23 13.64
C SER A 549 -7.40 3.83 14.45
N THR A 550 -6.30 3.58 13.72
CA THR A 550 -4.95 3.46 14.31
C THR A 550 -4.39 4.84 14.71
N ASN A 551 -3.16 4.89 15.19
CA ASN A 551 -2.37 6.09 15.48
C ASN A 551 -2.79 6.91 16.72
N TYR A 552 -3.92 6.64 17.33
CA TYR A 552 -4.48 7.40 18.46
C TYR A 552 -4.58 6.58 19.73
N GLY A 553 -3.83 5.49 19.81
CA GLY A 553 -3.76 4.62 20.96
C GLY A 553 -4.74 3.44 20.92
N HIS A 554 -4.49 2.48 21.83
CA HIS A 554 -5.23 1.22 21.89
C HIS A 554 -6.72 1.43 22.13
N LYS A 555 -7.08 2.30 23.06
CA LYS A 555 -8.47 2.55 23.42
C LYS A 555 -9.30 3.05 22.25
N LEU A 556 -8.82 4.06 21.50
CA LEU A 556 -9.55 4.61 20.34
C LEU A 556 -9.74 3.54 19.27
N LYS A 557 -8.74 2.68 19.05
CA LYS A 557 -8.77 1.58 18.09
C LYS A 557 -9.80 0.52 18.47
N THR A 558 -9.92 0.16 19.75
CA THR A 558 -10.78 -0.95 20.24
C THR A 558 -12.21 -0.55 20.62
N ASP A 559 -12.50 0.73 20.88
CA ASP A 559 -13.80 1.20 21.37
C ASP A 559 -15.01 0.93 20.44
N ILE A 560 -14.76 0.45 19.22
CA ILE A 560 -15.84 0.04 18.28
C ILE A 560 -16.20 -1.45 18.40
N VAL A 561 -15.45 -2.25 19.15
CA VAL A 561 -15.72 -3.71 19.27
C VAL A 561 -17.06 -3.92 19.95
N GLY A 562 -17.95 -4.66 19.30
CA GLY A 562 -19.31 -4.92 19.78
C GLY A 562 -20.33 -3.79 19.49
N ASN A 563 -19.86 -2.58 19.19
CA ASN A 563 -20.70 -1.45 18.80
C ASN A 563 -20.05 -0.67 17.65
N TYR A 564 -19.99 -1.29 16.49
CA TYR A 564 -19.17 -0.83 15.38
C TYR A 564 -19.57 0.55 14.83
N MET A 565 -20.89 0.79 14.65
CA MET A 565 -21.37 1.96 13.92
C MET A 565 -21.47 3.24 14.76
N ALA A 566 -22.06 3.16 15.97
CA ALA A 566 -22.49 4.35 16.70
C ALA A 566 -21.31 5.22 17.18
N PRO A 567 -20.24 4.69 17.79
CA PRO A 567 -19.13 5.53 18.25
C PRO A 567 -18.44 6.29 17.12
N GLY A 568 -18.12 5.62 16.01
CA GLY A 568 -17.50 6.27 14.86
C GLY A 568 -18.41 7.31 14.19
N TYR A 569 -19.72 7.06 14.15
CA TYR A 569 -20.70 8.04 13.68
C TYR A 569 -20.72 9.30 14.56
N ASP A 570 -20.79 9.15 15.89
CA ASP A 570 -20.77 10.28 16.83
C ASP A 570 -19.48 11.10 16.68
N ASP A 571 -18.33 10.44 16.48
CA ASP A 571 -17.02 11.08 16.26
C ASP A 571 -17.02 11.93 14.98
N ILE A 572 -17.50 11.36 13.87
CA ILE A 572 -17.57 12.03 12.57
C ILE A 572 -18.50 13.25 12.66
N MET A 573 -19.69 13.07 13.22
CA MET A 573 -20.67 14.14 13.34
C MET A 573 -20.21 15.26 14.28
N ALA A 574 -19.52 14.93 15.36
CA ALA A 574 -18.90 15.93 16.25
C ALA A 574 -17.83 16.75 15.54
N GLY A 575 -17.05 16.15 14.63
CA GLY A 575 -16.10 16.87 13.76
C GLY A 575 -16.79 17.85 12.81
N VAL A 576 -17.91 17.46 12.23
CA VAL A 576 -18.76 18.34 11.40
C VAL A 576 -19.30 19.52 12.23
N ASP A 577 -19.77 19.26 13.45
CA ASP A 577 -20.26 20.30 14.35
C ASP A 577 -19.15 21.26 14.79
N HIS A 578 -17.96 20.74 15.07
CA HIS A 578 -16.79 21.53 15.41
C HIS A 578 -16.42 22.53 14.31
N LEU A 579 -16.33 22.10 13.05
CA LEU A 579 -16.03 22.99 11.93
C LEU A 579 -17.16 24.00 11.63
N SER A 580 -18.41 23.60 11.82
CA SER A 580 -19.58 24.47 11.68
C SER A 580 -19.61 25.57 12.74
N ALA A 581 -19.30 25.22 13.99
CA ALA A 581 -19.21 26.15 15.13
C ALA A 581 -18.06 27.15 14.97
N GLN A 582 -16.92 26.70 14.41
CA GLN A 582 -15.79 27.59 14.08
C GLN A 582 -16.06 28.54 12.90
N GLY A 583 -17.18 28.39 12.21
CA GLY A 583 -17.49 29.20 11.03
C GLY A 583 -16.68 28.83 9.78
N ILE A 584 -16.05 27.65 9.74
CA ILE A 584 -15.28 27.15 8.63
C ILE A 584 -16.20 26.44 7.63
N ALA A 585 -17.01 25.47 8.12
CA ALA A 585 -17.95 24.72 7.29
C ALA A 585 -19.33 25.43 7.24
N ASP A 586 -19.95 25.36 6.06
CA ASP A 586 -21.34 25.79 5.87
C ASP A 586 -22.27 24.59 6.13
N PRO A 587 -23.08 24.62 7.21
CA PRO A 587 -23.95 23.51 7.56
C PRO A 587 -25.07 23.25 6.54
N ALA A 588 -25.34 24.18 5.63
CA ALA A 588 -26.31 24.01 4.55
C ALA A 588 -25.72 23.34 3.29
N ARG A 589 -24.40 23.21 3.20
CA ARG A 589 -23.69 22.73 2.01
C ARG A 589 -22.65 21.66 2.38
N MET A 590 -23.11 20.46 2.72
CA MET A 590 -22.27 19.35 3.17
C MET A 590 -22.47 18.11 2.30
N GLY A 591 -21.36 17.44 1.93
CA GLY A 591 -21.32 16.14 1.32
C GLY A 591 -20.47 15.17 2.13
N ALA A 592 -20.76 13.88 2.03
CA ALA A 592 -19.97 12.82 2.64
C ALA A 592 -19.57 11.79 1.58
N LEU A 593 -18.35 11.24 1.71
CA LEU A 593 -17.87 10.19 0.84
C LEU A 593 -16.95 9.20 1.60
N GLY A 594 -16.93 7.95 1.15
CA GLY A 594 -16.08 6.94 1.73
C GLY A 594 -16.09 5.64 0.96
N TRP A 595 -15.03 4.84 1.14
CA TRP A 595 -14.84 3.53 0.54
C TRP A 595 -14.61 2.49 1.63
N SER A 596 -15.10 1.25 1.46
CA SER A 596 -14.92 0.15 2.41
C SER A 596 -15.54 0.50 3.78
N ALA A 597 -14.79 0.49 4.87
CA ALA A 597 -15.29 0.98 6.16
C ALA A 597 -15.81 2.42 6.06
N GLY A 598 -15.16 3.31 5.29
CA GLY A 598 -15.69 4.65 4.99
C GLY A 598 -17.07 4.60 4.31
N GLY A 599 -17.29 3.62 3.43
CA GLY A 599 -18.60 3.32 2.84
C GLY A 599 -19.60 2.79 3.87
N HIS A 600 -19.16 2.03 4.87
CA HIS A 600 -20.01 1.57 5.98
C HIS A 600 -20.62 2.78 6.73
N TRP A 601 -19.76 3.74 7.13
CA TRP A 601 -20.22 4.95 7.81
C TRP A 601 -20.99 5.90 6.87
N SER A 602 -20.66 5.96 5.59
CA SER A 602 -21.46 6.70 4.60
C SER A 602 -22.90 6.17 4.51
N ASN A 603 -23.08 4.84 4.51
CA ASN A 603 -24.39 4.19 4.55
C ASN A 603 -25.11 4.41 5.90
N TRP A 604 -24.36 4.42 7.00
CA TRP A 604 -24.93 4.73 8.33
C TRP A 604 -25.38 6.19 8.43
N ILE A 605 -24.56 7.13 7.95
CA ILE A 605 -24.93 8.56 7.86
C ILE A 605 -26.20 8.73 7.02
N LEU A 606 -26.30 8.08 5.87
CA LEU A 606 -27.48 8.12 4.99
C LEU A 606 -28.79 7.80 5.72
N THR A 607 -28.74 6.88 6.67
CA THR A 607 -29.92 6.36 7.38
C THR A 607 -30.17 7.01 8.73
N HIS A 608 -29.24 7.85 9.26
CA HIS A 608 -29.32 8.42 10.60
C HIS A 608 -29.33 9.96 10.65
N THR A 609 -29.13 10.64 9.51
CA THR A 609 -29.22 12.11 9.43
C THR A 609 -29.57 12.58 8.02
N ASP A 610 -30.24 13.73 7.92
CA ASP A 610 -30.58 14.41 6.66
C ASP A 610 -29.77 15.69 6.43
N ARG A 611 -28.69 15.88 7.21
CA ARG A 611 -27.84 17.09 7.15
C ARG A 611 -27.03 17.20 5.86
N PHE A 612 -26.68 16.07 5.25
CA PHE A 612 -25.90 16.03 4.02
C PHE A 612 -26.77 16.21 2.77
N LYS A 613 -26.27 16.94 1.79
CA LYS A 613 -26.97 17.19 0.50
C LYS A 613 -26.64 16.15 -0.55
N ALA A 614 -25.50 15.47 -0.41
CA ALA A 614 -25.06 14.39 -1.27
C ALA A 614 -24.21 13.39 -0.48
N ILE A 615 -24.31 12.13 -0.84
CA ILE A 615 -23.44 11.06 -0.35
C ILE A 615 -22.85 10.32 -1.55
N SER A 616 -21.55 9.96 -1.46
CA SER A 616 -20.92 8.96 -2.31
C SER A 616 -20.43 7.82 -1.42
N THR A 617 -20.90 6.61 -1.68
CA THR A 617 -20.53 5.42 -0.93
C THR A 617 -19.90 4.39 -1.86
N GLY A 618 -18.70 3.92 -1.54
CA GLY A 618 -18.01 2.89 -2.29
C GLY A 618 -17.83 1.62 -1.46
N ALA A 619 -18.19 0.46 -2.01
CA ALA A 619 -18.02 -0.86 -1.35
C ALA A 619 -18.46 -0.82 0.13
N GLY A 620 -19.62 -0.22 0.42
CA GLY A 620 -20.17 -0.03 1.76
C GLY A 620 -21.14 -1.16 2.14
N THR A 621 -21.09 -1.58 3.41
CA THR A 621 -22.02 -2.57 3.96
C THR A 621 -23.43 -2.00 4.10
N MET A 622 -24.43 -2.77 3.71
CA MET A 622 -25.83 -2.53 3.98
C MET A 622 -26.42 -3.49 5.00
N ASN A 623 -25.99 -4.73 4.95
CA ASN A 623 -26.57 -5.83 5.71
C ASN A 623 -25.46 -6.71 6.27
N TRP A 624 -25.19 -6.58 7.56
CA TRP A 624 -24.14 -7.35 8.23
C TRP A 624 -24.42 -8.85 8.26
N ILE A 625 -25.71 -9.26 8.25
CA ILE A 625 -26.11 -10.66 8.28
C ILE A 625 -25.63 -11.38 7.02
N SER A 626 -25.87 -10.80 5.83
CA SER A 626 -25.42 -11.40 4.56
C SER A 626 -23.93 -11.17 4.32
N LEU A 627 -23.38 -10.03 4.74
CA LEU A 627 -21.97 -9.69 4.55
C LEU A 627 -21.04 -10.70 5.22
N TYR A 628 -21.37 -11.18 6.43
CA TYR A 628 -20.49 -12.09 7.16
C TYR A 628 -20.15 -13.35 6.35
N ALA A 629 -21.11 -13.87 5.57
CA ALA A 629 -20.93 -15.08 4.75
C ALA A 629 -20.39 -14.77 3.35
N GLN A 630 -20.56 -13.55 2.86
CA GLN A 630 -20.13 -13.15 1.52
C GLN A 630 -18.67 -12.66 1.48
N SER A 631 -18.18 -12.06 2.58
CA SER A 631 -16.85 -11.46 2.67
C SER A 631 -15.73 -12.51 2.77
N ASP A 632 -14.55 -12.18 2.28
CA ASP A 632 -13.33 -12.96 2.46
C ASP A 632 -12.66 -12.76 3.84
N VAL A 633 -13.16 -11.83 4.67
CA VAL A 633 -12.63 -11.50 6.01
C VAL A 633 -13.68 -11.69 7.10
N GLN A 634 -14.34 -12.85 7.14
CA GLN A 634 -15.41 -13.15 8.08
C GLN A 634 -15.00 -12.95 9.55
N ARG A 635 -13.79 -13.35 9.93
CA ARG A 635 -13.31 -13.25 11.32
C ARG A 635 -13.26 -11.80 11.80
N ASN A 636 -12.80 -10.86 10.96
CA ASN A 636 -12.79 -9.43 11.29
C ASN A 636 -14.22 -8.91 11.52
N ARG A 637 -15.19 -9.36 10.70
CA ARG A 637 -16.60 -8.98 10.85
C ARG A 637 -17.16 -9.47 12.17
N GLN A 638 -16.82 -10.69 12.57
CA GLN A 638 -17.21 -11.26 13.84
C GLN A 638 -16.67 -10.44 15.03
N TYR A 639 -15.40 -10.01 14.99
CA TYR A 639 -14.84 -9.13 16.03
C TYR A 639 -15.57 -7.81 16.16
N TYR A 640 -15.86 -7.15 15.05
CA TYR A 640 -16.57 -5.85 15.06
C TYR A 640 -17.94 -5.95 15.74
N LEU A 641 -18.56 -7.12 15.68
CA LEU A 641 -19.89 -7.37 16.22
C LEU A 641 -19.88 -8.16 17.55
N GLY A 642 -18.78 -8.03 18.32
CA GLY A 642 -18.69 -8.59 19.68
C GLY A 642 -18.29 -10.06 19.72
N ASN A 643 -17.60 -10.55 18.70
CA ASN A 643 -17.11 -11.92 18.57
C ASN A 643 -18.23 -12.98 18.52
N LYS A 644 -19.40 -12.62 18.02
CA LYS A 644 -20.57 -13.48 17.81
C LYS A 644 -20.83 -13.68 16.32
N LEU A 645 -21.54 -14.75 15.99
CA LEU A 645 -22.03 -15.02 14.64
C LEU A 645 -23.52 -14.61 14.53
N PRO A 646 -24.06 -14.33 13.34
CA PRO A 646 -25.45 -13.84 13.21
C PRO A 646 -26.50 -14.84 13.65
N TYR A 647 -26.19 -16.13 13.71
CA TYR A 647 -27.07 -17.17 14.26
C TYR A 647 -26.92 -17.36 15.77
N ASP A 648 -25.88 -16.76 16.40
CA ASP A 648 -25.73 -16.69 17.85
C ASP A 648 -26.41 -15.44 18.43
N ASP A 649 -26.34 -14.31 17.69
CA ASP A 649 -26.91 -13.02 18.07
C ASP A 649 -27.35 -12.23 16.83
N PHE A 650 -28.57 -12.49 16.37
CA PHE A 650 -29.12 -11.80 15.22
C PHE A 650 -29.24 -10.29 15.41
N ASP A 651 -29.62 -9.87 16.61
CA ASP A 651 -29.82 -8.46 16.92
C ASP A 651 -28.54 -7.65 16.89
N ALA A 652 -27.41 -8.22 17.31
CA ALA A 652 -26.09 -7.58 17.21
C ALA A 652 -25.76 -7.21 15.75
N TYR A 653 -26.12 -8.05 14.79
CA TYR A 653 -25.93 -7.81 13.36
C TYR A 653 -26.98 -6.90 12.76
N TRP A 654 -28.27 -7.16 13.05
CA TRP A 654 -29.38 -6.39 12.47
C TRP A 654 -29.42 -4.96 12.94
N ASN A 655 -29.16 -4.70 14.24
CA ASN A 655 -29.17 -3.36 14.81
C ASN A 655 -28.05 -2.45 14.26
N GLN A 656 -26.99 -3.03 13.75
CA GLN A 656 -25.87 -2.31 13.12
C GLN A 656 -25.92 -2.32 11.59
N SER A 657 -26.94 -2.92 10.99
CA SER A 657 -27.16 -2.94 9.54
C SER A 657 -27.88 -1.66 9.09
N PRO A 658 -27.30 -0.82 8.22
CA PRO A 658 -27.97 0.35 7.67
C PRO A 658 -29.33 0.02 7.04
N LEU A 659 -29.47 -1.19 6.47
CA LEU A 659 -30.73 -1.64 5.87
C LEU A 659 -31.93 -1.60 6.82
N LYS A 660 -31.73 -1.86 8.12
CA LYS A 660 -32.76 -1.75 9.15
C LYS A 660 -33.42 -0.36 9.16
N TYR A 661 -32.64 0.67 8.89
CA TYR A 661 -33.03 2.07 8.99
C TYR A 661 -33.25 2.75 7.64
N ILE A 662 -33.22 2.00 6.54
CA ILE A 662 -33.19 2.55 5.17
C ILE A 662 -34.39 3.45 4.84
N LYS A 663 -35.54 3.25 5.50
CA LYS A 663 -36.74 4.11 5.34
C LYS A 663 -36.48 5.57 5.69
N ASN A 664 -35.45 5.87 6.48
CA ASN A 664 -35.06 7.24 6.85
C ASN A 664 -34.25 7.94 5.75
N ALA A 665 -33.72 7.20 4.77
CA ALA A 665 -32.85 7.76 3.74
C ALA A 665 -33.62 8.78 2.86
N LYS A 666 -33.01 9.97 2.72
CA LYS A 666 -33.53 11.06 1.89
C LYS A 666 -32.47 11.69 1.00
N THR A 667 -31.22 11.51 1.33
CA THR A 667 -30.09 12.15 0.67
C THR A 667 -29.76 11.48 -0.66
N PRO A 668 -29.65 12.24 -1.76
CA PRO A 668 -29.15 11.73 -3.05
C PRO A 668 -27.83 10.99 -2.88
N THR A 669 -27.76 9.76 -3.39
CA THR A 669 -26.62 8.87 -3.11
C THR A 669 -26.05 8.26 -4.39
N MET A 670 -24.74 8.47 -4.62
CA MET A 670 -23.95 7.78 -5.65
C MET A 670 -23.25 6.58 -5.03
N ILE A 671 -23.28 5.47 -5.73
CA ILE A 671 -22.80 4.16 -5.23
C ILE A 671 -21.75 3.62 -6.19
N HIS A 672 -20.62 3.12 -5.65
CA HIS A 672 -19.54 2.56 -6.43
C HIS A 672 -19.15 1.18 -5.88
N VAL A 673 -18.88 0.23 -6.76
CA VAL A 673 -18.40 -1.11 -6.35
C VAL A 673 -17.66 -1.79 -7.50
N VAL A 674 -16.68 -2.63 -7.19
CA VAL A 674 -16.10 -3.58 -8.16
C VAL A 674 -16.95 -4.83 -8.19
N GLU A 675 -17.30 -5.33 -9.39
CA GLU A 675 -18.27 -6.45 -9.57
C GLU A 675 -17.90 -7.69 -8.75
N GLY A 676 -16.65 -8.10 -8.79
CA GLY A 676 -16.13 -9.27 -8.08
C GLY A 676 -15.41 -8.94 -6.78
N ASP A 677 -15.74 -7.83 -6.11
CA ASP A 677 -15.13 -7.45 -4.82
C ASP A 677 -15.29 -8.58 -3.79
N PRO A 678 -14.17 -9.18 -3.30
CA PRO A 678 -14.24 -10.26 -2.32
C PRO A 678 -14.44 -9.76 -0.89
N ARG A 679 -14.08 -8.47 -0.61
CA ARG A 679 -14.05 -7.87 0.73
C ARG A 679 -15.40 -7.34 1.18
N VAL A 680 -16.03 -6.53 0.32
CA VAL A 680 -17.40 -6.02 0.46
C VAL A 680 -18.13 -6.28 -0.87
N PRO A 681 -18.69 -7.47 -1.03
CA PRO A 681 -19.26 -7.93 -2.31
C PRO A 681 -20.35 -7.03 -2.86
N SER A 682 -20.40 -6.94 -4.18
CA SER A 682 -21.32 -6.07 -4.93
C SER A 682 -22.81 -6.20 -4.57
N PRO A 683 -23.34 -7.37 -4.10
CA PRO A 683 -24.71 -7.45 -3.60
C PRO A 683 -25.06 -6.43 -2.52
N GLN A 684 -24.11 -6.00 -1.67
CA GLN A 684 -24.34 -4.97 -0.65
C GLN A 684 -24.70 -3.62 -1.29
N SER A 685 -24.00 -3.25 -2.37
CA SER A 685 -24.24 -2.01 -3.13
C SER A 685 -25.53 -2.09 -3.97
N ILE A 686 -25.84 -3.25 -4.53
CA ILE A 686 -27.08 -3.50 -5.27
C ILE A 686 -28.29 -3.38 -4.33
N GLU A 687 -28.21 -3.96 -3.13
CA GLU A 687 -29.27 -3.87 -2.11
C GLU A 687 -29.56 -2.42 -1.73
N LEU A 688 -28.51 -1.59 -1.49
CA LEU A 688 -28.67 -0.17 -1.23
C LEU A 688 -29.35 0.55 -2.39
N HIS A 689 -28.86 0.35 -3.62
CA HIS A 689 -29.40 1.00 -4.80
C HIS A 689 -30.87 0.68 -5.01
N MET A 690 -31.25 -0.58 -4.90
CA MET A 690 -32.64 -1.02 -5.08
C MET A 690 -33.56 -0.44 -3.99
N ALA A 691 -33.09 -0.42 -2.74
CA ALA A 691 -33.87 0.19 -1.66
C ALA A 691 -34.11 1.69 -1.89
N LEU A 692 -33.08 2.45 -2.30
CA LEU A 692 -33.23 3.87 -2.62
C LEU A 692 -34.16 4.12 -3.80
N LYS A 693 -34.10 3.27 -4.85
CA LYS A 693 -35.05 3.35 -5.97
C LYS A 693 -36.49 3.15 -5.52
N GLN A 694 -36.75 2.17 -4.64
CA GLN A 694 -38.09 1.92 -4.08
C GLN A 694 -38.61 3.10 -3.26
N LEU A 695 -37.71 3.80 -2.55
CA LEU A 695 -38.03 4.97 -1.74
C LEU A 695 -38.15 6.28 -2.57
N GLY A 696 -37.85 6.25 -3.86
CA GLY A 696 -37.83 7.43 -4.73
C GLY A 696 -36.67 8.39 -4.44
N VAL A 697 -35.63 7.93 -3.72
CA VAL A 697 -34.43 8.72 -3.45
C VAL A 697 -33.51 8.68 -4.68
N PRO A 698 -33.00 9.82 -5.18
CA PRO A 698 -32.08 9.85 -6.31
C PRO A 698 -30.83 8.99 -6.03
N SER A 699 -30.56 8.02 -6.91
CA SER A 699 -29.46 7.08 -6.72
C SER A 699 -28.90 6.62 -8.05
N GLU A 700 -27.59 6.56 -8.15
CA GLU A 700 -26.84 5.97 -9.27
C GLU A 700 -25.88 4.91 -8.73
N LEU A 701 -25.74 3.78 -9.44
CA LEU A 701 -24.83 2.69 -9.10
C LEU A 701 -23.85 2.48 -10.26
N TYR A 702 -22.55 2.62 -9.97
CA TYR A 702 -21.45 2.34 -10.88
C TYR A 702 -20.77 1.04 -10.47
N MET A 703 -20.82 0.05 -11.36
CA MET A 703 -20.19 -1.24 -11.17
C MET A 703 -18.97 -1.34 -12.09
N TYR A 704 -17.80 -1.55 -11.49
CA TYR A 704 -16.53 -1.62 -12.22
C TYR A 704 -16.10 -3.06 -12.42
N PRO A 705 -15.60 -3.44 -13.62
CA PRO A 705 -15.09 -4.78 -13.85
C PRO A 705 -13.85 -5.05 -12.98
N GLY A 706 -13.71 -6.30 -12.53
CA GLY A 706 -12.57 -6.77 -11.73
C GLY A 706 -12.98 -7.66 -10.56
N ASN A 707 -11.95 -8.22 -9.89
CA ASN A 707 -12.10 -9.13 -8.75
C ASN A 707 -11.27 -8.66 -7.55
N THR A 708 -11.13 -7.35 -7.39
CA THR A 708 -10.34 -6.72 -6.33
C THR A 708 -11.22 -5.78 -5.51
N HIS A 709 -10.80 -5.48 -4.28
CA HIS A 709 -11.52 -4.54 -3.42
C HIS A 709 -11.37 -3.07 -3.87
N GLY A 710 -10.33 -2.75 -4.63
CA GLY A 710 -10.13 -1.43 -5.24
C GLY A 710 -10.35 -1.46 -6.75
N ILE A 711 -10.64 -0.32 -7.36
CA ILE A 711 -10.81 -0.19 -8.81
C ILE A 711 -9.43 -0.33 -9.47
N PRO A 712 -9.16 -1.36 -10.29
CA PRO A 712 -7.81 -1.61 -10.81
C PRO A 712 -7.44 -0.73 -12.01
N ASP A 713 -8.40 -0.34 -12.81
CA ASP A 713 -8.20 0.40 -14.06
C ASP A 713 -8.11 1.91 -13.81
N PRO A 714 -7.07 2.62 -14.30
CA PRO A 714 -6.88 4.06 -14.06
C PRO A 714 -7.98 4.94 -14.71
N ARG A 715 -8.56 4.55 -15.85
CA ARG A 715 -9.70 5.27 -16.44
C ARG A 715 -10.93 5.15 -15.57
N ASN A 716 -11.19 3.96 -15.03
CA ASN A 716 -12.31 3.73 -14.12
C ASN A 716 -12.11 4.48 -12.80
N GLN A 717 -10.88 4.56 -12.28
CA GLN A 717 -10.55 5.41 -11.12
C GLN A 717 -10.83 6.90 -11.42
N PHE A 718 -10.50 7.35 -12.61
CA PHE A 718 -10.80 8.72 -13.06
C PHE A 718 -12.32 8.95 -13.15
N VAL A 719 -13.06 8.04 -13.80
CA VAL A 719 -14.54 8.11 -13.89
C VAL A 719 -15.16 8.19 -12.49
N LYS A 720 -14.74 7.33 -11.56
CA LYS A 720 -15.20 7.35 -10.17
C LYS A 720 -15.01 8.74 -9.55
N SER A 721 -13.83 9.31 -9.67
CA SER A 721 -13.48 10.59 -9.03
C SER A 721 -14.22 11.78 -9.65
N VAL A 722 -14.32 11.85 -10.97
CA VAL A 722 -15.01 12.96 -11.65
C VAL A 722 -16.53 12.87 -11.51
N SER A 723 -17.10 11.66 -11.48
CA SER A 723 -18.53 11.48 -11.24
C SER A 723 -18.92 11.86 -9.82
N GLU A 724 -18.10 11.54 -8.81
CA GLU A 724 -18.28 12.00 -7.44
C GLU A 724 -18.26 13.53 -7.34
N MET A 725 -17.26 14.19 -7.94
CA MET A 725 -17.18 15.64 -7.93
C MET A 725 -18.41 16.27 -8.58
N ALA A 726 -18.84 15.77 -9.72
CA ALA A 726 -20.04 16.26 -10.40
C ALA A 726 -21.30 16.08 -9.52
N TRP A 727 -21.41 14.96 -8.80
CA TRP A 727 -22.50 14.69 -7.86
C TRP A 727 -22.49 15.67 -6.70
N MET A 728 -21.30 15.93 -6.10
CA MET A 728 -21.13 16.88 -5.03
C MET A 728 -21.41 18.33 -5.49
N ASP A 729 -20.89 18.75 -6.65
CA ASP A 729 -21.14 20.09 -7.19
C ASP A 729 -22.63 20.33 -7.47
N PHE A 730 -23.31 19.35 -8.02
CA PHE A 730 -24.73 19.46 -8.33
C PHE A 730 -25.61 19.56 -7.06
N TYR A 731 -25.45 18.63 -6.10
CA TYR A 731 -26.35 18.56 -4.94
C TYR A 731 -25.90 19.44 -3.76
N VAL A 732 -24.59 19.60 -3.53
CA VAL A 732 -24.07 20.35 -2.39
C VAL A 732 -23.95 21.85 -2.70
N ARG A 733 -23.51 22.18 -3.92
CA ARG A 733 -23.25 23.56 -4.35
C ARG A 733 -24.36 24.17 -5.22
N GLY A 734 -25.24 23.34 -5.77
CA GLY A 734 -26.21 23.75 -6.78
C GLY A 734 -25.55 24.23 -8.08
N GLN A 735 -24.40 23.71 -8.42
CA GLN A 735 -23.58 24.11 -9.57
C GLN A 735 -23.36 22.95 -10.54
N GLY A 736 -23.11 23.28 -11.81
CA GLY A 736 -22.82 22.31 -12.84
C GLY A 736 -24.03 21.48 -13.27
N THR A 737 -23.75 20.37 -13.93
CA THR A 737 -24.73 19.35 -14.35
C THR A 737 -24.33 18.03 -13.71
N LYS A 738 -25.28 17.09 -13.62
CA LYS A 738 -24.94 15.71 -13.31
C LYS A 738 -23.87 15.21 -14.28
N PHE A 739 -23.07 14.25 -13.82
CA PHE A 739 -22.01 13.63 -14.60
C PHE A 739 -22.48 13.25 -16.03
N ALA A 740 -21.68 13.61 -17.03
CA ALA A 740 -21.93 13.30 -18.43
C ALA A 740 -20.69 12.68 -19.07
N TRP A 741 -20.86 11.53 -19.71
CA TRP A 741 -19.78 10.81 -20.39
C TRP A 741 -19.05 11.65 -21.46
N ARG A 742 -19.79 12.55 -22.17
CA ARG A 742 -19.18 13.46 -23.16
C ARG A 742 -18.04 14.31 -22.57
N ASP A 743 -18.13 14.68 -21.29
CA ASP A 743 -17.12 15.54 -20.64
C ASP A 743 -15.84 14.73 -20.34
N VAL A 744 -16.00 13.45 -19.94
CA VAL A 744 -14.88 12.51 -19.76
C VAL A 744 -14.20 12.23 -21.10
N LEU A 745 -14.99 11.89 -22.13
CA LEU A 745 -14.46 11.56 -23.46
C LEU A 745 -13.69 12.76 -24.04
N LYS A 746 -14.24 13.96 -23.93
CA LYS A 746 -13.55 15.19 -24.35
C LYS A 746 -12.25 15.40 -23.58
N THR A 747 -12.23 15.19 -22.27
CA THR A 747 -11.01 15.33 -21.46
C THR A 747 -9.93 14.36 -21.94
N LEU A 748 -10.29 13.14 -22.27
CA LEU A 748 -9.36 12.13 -22.79
C LEU A 748 -8.84 12.49 -24.20
N GLU A 749 -9.69 13.03 -25.07
CA GLU A 749 -9.33 13.52 -26.40
C GLU A 749 -8.38 14.71 -26.30
N ASP A 750 -8.67 15.69 -25.44
CA ASP A 750 -7.84 16.85 -25.21
C ASP A 750 -6.45 16.44 -24.64
N GLU A 751 -6.38 15.42 -23.78
CA GLU A 751 -5.11 14.89 -23.29
C GLU A 751 -4.31 14.17 -24.38
N ALA A 752 -4.98 13.36 -25.19
CA ALA A 752 -4.32 12.66 -26.30
C ALA A 752 -3.74 13.64 -27.34
N ALA A 753 -4.38 14.80 -27.51
CA ALA A 753 -3.94 15.86 -28.43
C ALA A 753 -2.84 16.77 -27.84
N ARG A 754 -2.60 16.74 -26.52
CA ARG A 754 -1.52 17.53 -25.91
C ARG A 754 -0.16 17.05 -26.39
N PRO A 755 0.74 17.98 -26.83
CA PRO A 755 2.13 17.61 -27.08
C PRO A 755 2.68 16.93 -25.81
N LYS A 756 3.22 15.73 -25.93
CA LYS A 756 3.94 15.11 -24.80
C LYS A 756 4.99 16.10 -24.36
N VAL A 757 4.91 16.57 -23.12
CA VAL A 757 5.92 17.48 -22.56
C VAL A 757 7.22 16.71 -22.59
N VAL A 758 8.05 17.04 -23.56
CA VAL A 758 9.44 16.61 -23.62
C VAL A 758 10.10 17.30 -22.42
N THR A 759 10.45 16.54 -21.42
CA THR A 759 11.20 17.09 -20.28
C THR A 759 12.55 17.58 -20.78
N GLU A 760 13.19 18.56 -20.10
CA GLU A 760 14.55 18.99 -20.46
C GLU A 760 15.54 17.81 -20.57
N GLN A 761 15.25 16.70 -19.95
CA GLN A 761 16.00 15.44 -20.05
C GLN A 761 15.77 14.74 -21.40
N ASP A 762 14.56 14.81 -21.96
CA ASP A 762 14.25 14.28 -23.30
C ASP A 762 14.82 15.14 -24.43
N ALA A 763 15.04 16.43 -24.17
CA ALA A 763 15.60 17.39 -25.12
C ALA A 763 17.15 17.34 -25.22
N LYS A 764 17.80 16.59 -24.34
CA LYS A 764 19.28 16.41 -24.35
C LYS A 764 19.73 15.08 -24.97
N ARG A 765 18.88 14.44 -25.75
CA ARG A 765 19.17 13.27 -26.57
C ARG A 765 19.67 13.60 -27.95
#